data_9b9e610e0b6fd63ab879888e42cc1e75
#
_entry.id   9b9e610e0b6fd63ab879888e42cc1e75
#
_cell.length_a   1.000
_cell.length_b   1.000
_cell.length_c   1.000
_cell.angle_alpha   90.00
_cell.angle_beta   90.00
_cell.angle_gamma   90.00
#
_symmetry.space_group_name_H-M   'P 1'
#
loop_
_entity.id
_entity.type
_entity.pdbx_description
1 polymer ?
#
loop_
_entity_poly.entity_id
_entity_poly.type
_entity_poly.pdbx_seq_one_letter_code
_entity_poly.pdbx_strand_id
1 'polypeptide(L)'
;MEIKYSLKGLADKAMHFAENKQLIDPKLWKRFVSQFKGETDKGDRGWRGEFWGKMMRGASLVYSYTENEELYNILDETVREMILVTAPTGRISSYSVETEFNGWDLWCRKYVILGMEYFLEICKDEKLKENVIGCIKKQVDYIIQFIGDEDGKTPIVFASGCWRGLNSSSILEPVVKLYKLTGERKYLDFAEHIVSHGGTSIANIFELAMENEASPYQFPVTKAYEMTSCFEGLLEYAEVKGDKKWEQAAINYAYKILETDFTVIGSAGCTHELFDHSTVRQANTTNEFIMQETCVTVTLMKFFGRILKITGDSRFADAAERSFYNAYLGAENPQGFMDDRAEKMQGIVKKGFPYDSYAPLTLGRRGKQAGGFMILEEGNTYGCCASIASAGIGIIPKIMFIHSSEGYSLNFYEEGRIEAVSQSGSKLSLSIETAYPVEGDVKIRIEESEDDEFAMNFRIPAWSRVTTASLNGEEIQDEALSEKPIIDTSDLTKGSGYLRIKRKWEKGDEVLLSFDMRTFVLHPVPYGKDLLVNNMLFEYDYLVPTFDLEDPLAKRHIALERGPLMLAVEDSSKSKASREIEIETDDNLSVSLETLSDKEDCHSIFEGNVKTRDGDLHIKDYASAGKDKKKEIAVWLLTK
;
A
#
# COMPACT_ATOMS: atom_id res chain seq x y z
N MET A 1 -23.87 -2.74 5.37
CA MET A 1 -23.56 -4.18 5.34
C MET A 1 -22.38 -4.44 6.24
N GLU A 2 -22.46 -5.41 7.10
CA GLU A 2 -21.36 -5.91 7.93
C GLU A 2 -20.75 -7.15 7.26
N ILE A 3 -19.42 -7.21 7.16
CA ILE A 3 -18.71 -8.35 6.57
C ILE A 3 -17.70 -8.85 7.60
N LYS A 4 -17.78 -10.13 7.93
CA LYS A 4 -16.86 -10.84 8.82
C LYS A 4 -16.05 -11.88 8.05
N TYR A 5 -14.81 -12.02 8.44
CA TYR A 5 -13.85 -12.92 7.83
C TYR A 5 -13.31 -13.92 8.87
N SER A 6 -13.15 -15.16 8.47
CA SER A 6 -12.43 -16.19 9.22
C SER A 6 -11.45 -16.85 8.26
N LEU A 7 -10.33 -16.15 7.98
CA LEU A 7 -9.33 -16.60 7.02
C LEU A 7 -8.28 -17.50 7.69
N LYS A 8 -7.52 -18.24 6.88
CA LYS A 8 -6.44 -19.15 7.30
C LYS A 8 -5.19 -19.03 6.44
N GLY A 9 -5.22 -18.20 5.40
CA GLY A 9 -4.14 -18.03 4.43
C GLY A 9 -3.07 -17.03 4.87
N LEU A 10 -2.42 -16.40 3.89
CA LEU A 10 -1.33 -15.45 4.13
C LEU A 10 -1.82 -14.13 4.73
N ALA A 11 -3.03 -13.70 4.39
CA ALA A 11 -3.60 -12.49 4.96
C ALA A 11 -3.85 -12.62 6.47
N ASP A 12 -4.36 -13.77 6.92
CA ASP A 12 -4.52 -14.05 8.35
C ASP A 12 -3.17 -14.07 9.10
N LYS A 13 -2.17 -14.74 8.53
CA LYS A 13 -0.81 -14.78 9.10
C LYS A 13 -0.19 -13.39 9.22
N ALA A 14 -0.32 -12.56 8.17
CA ALA A 14 0.19 -11.19 8.17
C ALA A 14 -0.57 -10.30 9.17
N MET A 15 -1.88 -10.52 9.35
CA MET A 15 -2.69 -9.82 10.35
C MET A 15 -2.18 -10.10 11.77
N HIS A 16 -1.99 -11.39 12.09
CA HIS A 16 -1.43 -11.78 13.39
C HIS A 16 0.05 -11.41 13.56
N PHE A 17 0.83 -11.34 12.48
CA PHE A 17 2.18 -10.80 12.52
C PHE A 17 2.16 -9.33 12.96
N ALA A 18 1.35 -8.49 12.31
CA ALA A 18 1.21 -7.08 12.69
C ALA A 18 0.76 -6.92 14.15
N GLU A 19 -0.26 -7.66 14.56
CA GLU A 19 -0.78 -7.64 15.92
C GLU A 19 0.30 -7.98 16.95
N ASN A 20 0.92 -9.16 16.81
CA ASN A 20 1.80 -9.72 17.84
C ASN A 20 3.24 -9.15 17.82
N LYS A 21 3.72 -8.70 16.65
CA LYS A 21 5.11 -8.20 16.53
C LYS A 21 5.23 -6.69 16.66
N GLN A 22 4.12 -5.96 16.51
CA GLN A 22 4.14 -4.52 16.51
C GLN A 22 3.10 -3.88 17.44
N LEU A 23 1.84 -4.26 17.32
CA LEU A 23 0.73 -3.48 17.89
C LEU A 23 0.52 -3.72 19.38
N ILE A 24 0.73 -4.95 19.85
CA ILE A 24 0.68 -5.31 21.28
C ILE A 24 2.03 -4.96 21.93
N ASP A 25 2.34 -3.65 21.98
CA ASP A 25 3.49 -3.10 22.68
C ASP A 25 3.13 -1.76 23.39
N PRO A 26 2.59 -1.81 24.63
CA PRO A 26 2.22 -0.58 25.34
C PRO A 26 3.38 0.41 25.53
N LYS A 27 4.62 -0.09 25.58
CA LYS A 27 5.80 0.79 25.73
C LYS A 27 6.06 1.59 24.46
N LEU A 28 5.84 0.98 23.30
CA LEU A 28 5.99 1.67 22.02
C LEU A 28 4.95 2.78 21.88
N TRP A 29 3.69 2.52 22.21
CA TRP A 29 2.63 3.52 22.20
C TRP A 29 2.94 4.70 23.11
N LYS A 30 3.39 4.46 24.35
CA LYS A 30 3.81 5.51 25.29
C LYS A 30 4.97 6.36 24.75
N ARG A 31 5.94 5.74 24.06
CA ARG A 31 7.02 6.47 23.38
C ARG A 31 6.50 7.40 22.29
N PHE A 32 5.50 6.97 21.52
CA PHE A 32 4.93 7.83 20.48
C PHE A 32 4.17 9.02 21.07
N VAL A 33 3.43 8.83 22.14
CA VAL A 33 2.78 9.94 22.87
C VAL A 33 3.83 10.90 23.46
N SER A 34 4.97 10.40 23.96
CA SER A 34 6.00 11.24 24.58
C SER A 34 6.63 12.26 23.61
N GLN A 35 6.58 12.00 22.27
CA GLN A 35 7.12 12.93 21.27
C GLN A 35 6.41 14.30 21.31
N PHE A 36 5.14 14.32 21.66
CA PHE A 36 4.35 15.54 21.80
C PHE A 36 4.64 16.28 23.12
N LYS A 37 4.92 15.55 24.19
CA LYS A 37 5.30 16.15 25.49
C LYS A 37 6.68 16.81 25.42
N GLY A 38 7.61 16.19 24.69
CA GLY A 38 9.00 16.65 24.55
C GLY A 38 9.21 17.67 23.42
N GLU A 39 8.18 17.92 22.57
CA GLU A 39 8.34 18.70 21.36
C GLU A 39 9.58 18.26 20.56
N THR A 40 9.69 16.96 20.32
CA THR A 40 10.95 16.29 19.90
C THR A 40 11.42 16.73 18.50
N ASP A 41 10.52 17.21 17.63
CA ASP A 41 10.84 17.66 16.28
C ASP A 41 11.26 19.14 16.20
N LYS A 42 11.26 19.88 17.31
CA LYS A 42 11.60 21.32 17.34
C LYS A 42 13.02 21.64 16.88
N GLY A 43 13.97 20.70 17.02
CA GLY A 43 15.39 20.94 16.75
C GLY A 43 15.84 20.56 15.34
N ASP A 44 15.24 19.55 14.74
CA ASP A 44 15.67 18.97 13.45
C ASP A 44 14.57 18.89 12.39
N ARG A 45 13.40 19.50 12.66
CA ARG A 45 12.24 19.46 11.77
C ARG A 45 11.85 18.04 11.35
N GLY A 46 11.92 17.10 12.30
CA GLY A 46 11.62 15.69 12.08
C GLY A 46 10.13 15.40 11.88
N TRP A 47 9.83 14.11 11.78
CA TRP A 47 8.46 13.61 11.54
C TRP A 47 7.99 12.62 12.61
N ARG A 48 8.53 12.71 13.84
CA ARG A 48 8.21 11.75 14.93
C ARG A 48 6.74 11.76 15.32
N GLY A 49 6.08 12.90 15.16
CA GLY A 49 4.65 13.05 15.46
C GLY A 49 3.71 12.24 14.54
N GLU A 50 4.18 11.72 13.41
CA GLU A 50 3.36 10.90 12.52
C GLU A 50 3.18 9.44 13.04
N PHE A 51 4.14 8.93 13.83
CA PHE A 51 4.22 7.49 14.15
C PHE A 51 2.98 6.98 14.88
N TRP A 52 2.50 7.74 15.86
CA TRP A 52 1.32 7.37 16.63
C TRP A 52 0.09 7.18 15.74
N GLY A 53 -0.20 8.16 14.91
CA GLY A 53 -1.41 8.15 14.07
C GLY A 53 -1.35 7.17 12.92
N LYS A 54 -0.17 7.00 12.29
CA LYS A 54 0.06 5.95 11.29
C LYS A 54 -0.21 4.57 11.88
N MET A 55 0.36 4.29 13.05
CA MET A 55 0.19 3.00 13.72
C MET A 55 -1.24 2.80 14.23
N MET A 56 -1.91 3.85 14.75
CA MET A 56 -3.30 3.78 15.20
C MET A 56 -4.25 3.43 14.05
N ARG A 57 -4.06 4.00 12.86
CA ARG A 57 -4.82 3.62 11.66
C ARG A 57 -4.72 2.12 11.38
N GLY A 58 -3.50 1.59 11.35
CA GLY A 58 -3.27 0.16 11.15
C GLY A 58 -3.85 -0.70 12.26
N ALA A 59 -3.66 -0.30 13.50
CA ALA A 59 -4.13 -1.03 14.67
C ALA A 59 -5.65 -1.12 14.74
N SER A 60 -6.37 -0.05 14.40
CA SER A 60 -7.83 -0.06 14.31
C SER A 60 -8.35 -1.01 13.24
N LEU A 61 -7.69 -1.04 12.07
CA LEU A 61 -8.03 -1.97 11.00
C LEU A 61 -7.74 -3.43 11.37
N VAL A 62 -6.60 -3.69 12.02
CA VAL A 62 -6.22 -5.03 12.51
C VAL A 62 -7.21 -5.49 13.58
N TYR A 63 -7.52 -4.63 14.55
CA TYR A 63 -8.53 -4.93 15.57
C TYR A 63 -9.90 -5.27 14.97
N SER A 64 -10.33 -4.55 13.93
CA SER A 64 -11.61 -4.85 13.25
C SER A 64 -11.67 -6.27 12.66
N TYR A 65 -10.52 -6.91 12.44
CA TYR A 65 -10.42 -8.28 11.98
C TYR A 65 -10.23 -9.28 13.13
N THR A 66 -9.29 -8.99 14.06
CA THR A 66 -8.88 -9.94 15.10
C THR A 66 -9.80 -9.92 16.32
N GLU A 67 -10.52 -8.83 16.54
CA GLU A 67 -11.34 -8.57 17.73
C GLU A 67 -10.58 -8.83 19.06
N ASN A 68 -9.25 -8.66 19.08
CA ASN A 68 -8.40 -8.94 20.23
C ASN A 68 -8.54 -7.87 21.32
N GLU A 69 -9.14 -8.26 22.45
CA GLU A 69 -9.39 -7.34 23.57
C GLU A 69 -8.12 -6.76 24.22
N GLU A 70 -6.98 -7.47 24.18
CA GLU A 70 -5.71 -6.92 24.66
C GLU A 70 -5.28 -5.74 23.78
N LEU A 71 -5.36 -5.90 22.47
CA LEU A 71 -5.09 -4.81 21.54
C LEU A 71 -6.06 -3.65 21.77
N TYR A 72 -7.37 -3.91 21.87
CA TYR A 72 -8.36 -2.86 22.11
C TYR A 72 -8.04 -2.03 23.37
N ASN A 73 -7.71 -2.69 24.49
CA ASN A 73 -7.40 -2.01 25.73
C ASN A 73 -6.17 -1.10 25.60
N ILE A 74 -5.17 -1.52 24.85
CA ILE A 74 -3.98 -0.68 24.54
C ILE A 74 -4.40 0.54 23.71
N LEU A 75 -5.26 0.36 22.70
CA LEU A 75 -5.71 1.47 21.85
C LEU A 75 -6.57 2.47 22.62
N ASP A 76 -7.47 2.00 23.48
CA ASP A 76 -8.29 2.85 24.37
C ASP A 76 -7.40 3.68 25.30
N GLU A 77 -6.41 3.04 25.98
CA GLU A 77 -5.47 3.73 26.88
C GLU A 77 -4.68 4.81 26.14
N THR A 78 -4.05 4.46 25.00
CA THR A 78 -3.19 5.42 24.29
C THR A 78 -3.96 6.58 23.66
N VAL A 79 -5.22 6.38 23.24
CA VAL A 79 -6.09 7.47 22.76
C VAL A 79 -6.43 8.44 23.90
N ARG A 80 -6.75 7.93 25.10
CA ARG A 80 -6.95 8.77 26.29
C ARG A 80 -5.67 9.55 26.65
N GLU A 81 -4.50 8.94 26.56
CA GLU A 81 -3.22 9.64 26.75
C GLU A 81 -3.00 10.74 25.71
N MET A 82 -3.35 10.50 24.43
CA MET A 82 -3.22 11.50 23.36
C MET A 82 -4.18 12.68 23.55
N ILE A 83 -5.40 12.44 24.04
CA ILE A 83 -6.32 13.52 24.42
C ILE A 83 -5.71 14.37 25.54
N LEU A 84 -5.09 13.76 26.56
CA LEU A 84 -4.48 14.46 27.69
C LEU A 84 -3.27 15.33 27.32
N VAL A 85 -2.51 14.97 26.27
CA VAL A 85 -1.39 15.80 25.80
C VAL A 85 -1.81 16.90 24.85
N THR A 86 -3.04 16.89 24.35
CA THR A 86 -3.61 18.00 23.57
C THR A 86 -3.86 19.18 24.50
N ALA A 87 -3.30 20.34 24.19
CA ALA A 87 -3.50 21.55 24.99
C ALA A 87 -4.98 21.99 25.02
N PRO A 88 -5.43 22.73 26.04
CA PRO A 88 -6.81 23.25 26.11
C PRO A 88 -7.23 24.08 24.89
N THR A 89 -6.28 24.73 24.23
CA THR A 89 -6.45 25.48 22.96
C THR A 89 -6.70 24.59 21.75
N GLY A 90 -6.47 23.29 21.86
CA GLY A 90 -6.48 22.32 20.75
C GLY A 90 -5.11 22.09 20.12
N ARG A 91 -4.07 22.84 20.55
CA ARG A 91 -2.72 22.61 20.03
C ARG A 91 -2.23 21.21 20.41
N ILE A 92 -1.79 20.47 19.42
CA ILE A 92 -0.99 19.26 19.55
C ILE A 92 0.11 19.31 18.48
N SER A 93 1.36 19.14 18.90
CA SER A 93 2.50 19.15 17.96
C SER A 93 3.72 18.50 18.60
N SER A 94 4.54 17.84 17.82
CA SER A 94 5.90 17.47 18.17
C SER A 94 6.92 18.61 17.94
N TYR A 95 6.46 19.75 17.44
CA TYR A 95 7.22 21.00 17.26
C TYR A 95 6.93 21.98 18.39
N SER A 96 7.85 22.93 18.64
CA SER A 96 7.59 24.05 19.53
C SER A 96 6.68 25.09 18.87
N VAL A 97 6.10 26.00 19.68
CA VAL A 97 5.23 27.08 19.17
C VAL A 97 5.94 27.96 18.14
N GLU A 98 7.25 28.20 18.33
CA GLU A 98 8.06 29.03 17.46
C GLU A 98 8.38 28.39 16.10
N THR A 99 8.23 27.07 16.00
CA THR A 99 8.59 26.29 14.80
C THR A 99 7.42 25.55 14.18
N GLU A 100 6.21 25.64 14.78
CA GLU A 100 5.03 24.98 14.24
C GLU A 100 4.59 25.54 12.88
N PHE A 101 3.75 24.79 12.17
CA PHE A 101 3.32 25.08 10.80
C PHE A 101 4.48 25.18 9.79
N ASN A 102 5.59 24.49 10.06
CA ASN A 102 6.75 24.37 9.20
C ASN A 102 7.23 22.90 9.18
N GLY A 103 8.12 22.56 8.23
CA GLY A 103 8.63 21.21 8.09
C GLY A 103 7.50 20.18 7.92
N TRP A 104 7.48 19.19 8.79
CA TRP A 104 6.49 18.11 8.81
C TRP A 104 5.37 18.30 9.84
N ASP A 105 5.23 19.46 10.46
CA ASP A 105 4.29 19.65 11.58
C ASP A 105 2.84 19.34 11.18
N LEU A 106 2.31 19.93 10.08
CA LEU A 106 0.95 19.62 9.62
C LEU A 106 0.77 18.18 9.18
N TRP A 107 1.81 17.57 8.62
CA TRP A 107 1.83 16.14 8.32
C TRP A 107 1.70 15.30 9.60
N CYS A 108 2.43 15.65 10.65
CA CYS A 108 2.32 14.98 11.94
C CYS A 108 0.92 15.14 12.56
N ARG A 109 0.37 16.36 12.54
CA ARG A 109 -1.00 16.66 13.03
C ARG A 109 -2.06 15.90 12.23
N LYS A 110 -1.92 15.83 10.89
CA LYS A 110 -2.79 15.00 10.02
C LYS A 110 -2.89 13.59 10.56
N TYR A 111 -1.76 12.97 10.89
CA TYR A 111 -1.77 11.58 11.34
C TYR A 111 -2.37 11.41 12.73
N VAL A 112 -2.20 12.36 13.64
CA VAL A 112 -2.88 12.32 14.94
C VAL A 112 -4.40 12.34 14.74
N ILE A 113 -4.90 13.27 13.93
CA ILE A 113 -6.33 13.40 13.65
C ILE A 113 -6.85 12.13 12.96
N LEU A 114 -6.19 11.70 11.91
CA LEU A 114 -6.57 10.51 11.14
C LEU A 114 -6.55 9.24 12.00
N GLY A 115 -5.54 9.07 12.86
CA GLY A 115 -5.49 7.95 13.82
C GLY A 115 -6.67 7.96 14.78
N MET A 116 -7.03 9.13 15.31
CA MET A 116 -8.23 9.29 16.15
C MET A 116 -9.52 8.94 15.41
N GLU A 117 -9.65 9.35 14.14
CA GLU A 117 -10.83 9.04 13.30
C GLU A 117 -10.96 7.53 13.05
N TYR A 118 -9.86 6.83 12.77
CA TYR A 118 -9.89 5.37 12.65
C TYR A 118 -10.23 4.67 13.96
N PHE A 119 -9.77 5.20 15.10
CA PHE A 119 -10.17 4.67 16.41
C PHE A 119 -11.67 4.83 16.67
N LEU A 120 -12.30 5.92 16.20
CA LEU A 120 -13.77 6.12 16.35
C LEU A 120 -14.57 4.99 15.70
N GLU A 121 -14.06 4.36 14.62
CA GLU A 121 -14.75 3.25 13.96
C GLU A 121 -14.88 2.00 14.84
N ILE A 122 -13.96 1.84 15.82
CA ILE A 122 -13.90 0.67 16.72
C ILE A 122 -14.25 1.00 18.17
N CYS A 123 -14.37 2.27 18.52
CA CYS A 123 -14.57 2.72 19.90
C CYS A 123 -15.89 2.19 20.47
N LYS A 124 -15.83 1.53 21.63
CA LYS A 124 -17.00 0.94 22.33
C LYS A 124 -17.61 1.87 23.37
N ASP A 125 -16.87 2.89 23.83
CA ASP A 125 -17.27 3.83 24.88
C ASP A 125 -17.80 5.12 24.24
N GLU A 126 -19.11 5.36 24.31
CA GLU A 126 -19.76 6.56 23.73
C GLU A 126 -19.22 7.86 24.32
N LYS A 127 -18.86 7.86 25.62
CA LYS A 127 -18.27 9.06 26.23
C LYS A 127 -16.86 9.33 25.70
N LEU A 128 -16.10 8.30 25.44
CA LEU A 128 -14.80 8.44 24.79
C LEU A 128 -14.95 8.92 23.34
N LYS A 129 -15.93 8.41 22.58
CA LYS A 129 -16.22 8.92 21.23
C LYS A 129 -16.46 10.42 21.22
N GLU A 130 -17.34 10.93 22.12
CA GLU A 130 -17.58 12.37 22.28
C GLU A 130 -16.29 13.14 22.59
N ASN A 131 -15.45 12.61 23.48
CA ASN A 131 -14.19 13.24 23.86
C ASN A 131 -13.20 13.27 22.69
N VAL A 132 -13.08 12.18 21.91
CA VAL A 132 -12.23 12.09 20.72
C VAL A 132 -12.69 13.10 19.66
N ILE A 133 -13.99 13.13 19.34
CA ILE A 133 -14.54 14.10 18.38
C ILE A 133 -14.28 15.52 18.86
N GLY A 134 -14.52 15.82 20.15
CA GLY A 134 -14.24 17.12 20.75
C GLY A 134 -12.76 17.50 20.68
N CYS A 135 -11.86 16.53 20.83
CA CYS A 135 -10.41 16.71 20.71
C CYS A 135 -10.02 17.03 19.26
N ILE A 136 -10.50 16.25 18.28
CA ILE A 136 -10.25 16.49 16.85
C ILE A 136 -10.74 17.86 16.43
N LYS A 137 -11.96 18.24 16.83
CA LYS A 137 -12.52 19.59 16.55
C LYS A 137 -11.58 20.68 17.02
N LYS A 138 -11.12 20.62 18.27
CA LYS A 138 -10.19 21.61 18.83
C LYS A 138 -8.87 21.66 18.06
N GLN A 139 -8.35 20.52 17.64
CA GLN A 139 -7.10 20.45 16.84
C GLN A 139 -7.27 21.14 15.49
N VAL A 140 -8.35 20.85 14.77
CA VAL A 140 -8.61 21.47 13.46
C VAL A 140 -8.97 22.96 13.63
N ASP A 141 -9.75 23.33 14.65
CA ASP A 141 -10.05 24.72 14.96
C ASP A 141 -8.77 25.54 15.27
N TYR A 142 -7.80 24.94 15.97
CA TYR A 142 -6.50 25.55 16.19
C TYR A 142 -5.75 25.79 14.87
N ILE A 143 -5.75 24.82 13.96
CA ILE A 143 -5.10 24.96 12.65
C ILE A 143 -5.74 26.07 11.83
N ILE A 144 -7.08 26.13 11.75
CA ILE A 144 -7.83 27.14 10.99
C ILE A 144 -7.56 28.58 11.48
N GLN A 145 -7.15 28.77 12.75
CA GLN A 145 -6.79 30.09 13.27
C GLN A 145 -5.54 30.68 12.56
N PHE A 146 -4.62 29.82 12.09
CA PHE A 146 -3.34 30.23 11.51
C PHE A 146 -3.23 29.96 10.02
N ILE A 147 -4.03 29.02 9.50
CA ILE A 147 -3.98 28.56 8.10
C ILE A 147 -5.27 28.96 7.39
N GLY A 148 -5.16 29.63 6.26
CA GLY A 148 -6.28 30.13 5.46
C GLY A 148 -5.86 31.24 4.50
N ASP A 149 -6.85 31.86 3.84
CA ASP A 149 -6.62 32.96 2.87
C ASP A 149 -6.85 34.35 3.48
N GLU A 150 -7.37 34.41 4.73
CA GLU A 150 -7.67 35.67 5.37
C GLU A 150 -6.37 36.40 5.81
N ASP A 151 -6.46 37.70 5.93
CA ASP A 151 -5.34 38.54 6.37
C ASP A 151 -4.70 38.04 7.67
N GLY A 152 -3.41 37.83 7.66
CA GLY A 152 -2.64 37.34 8.80
C GLY A 152 -2.55 35.82 8.92
N LYS A 153 -3.20 35.06 8.05
CA LYS A 153 -3.05 33.60 7.96
C LYS A 153 -2.07 33.19 6.86
N THR A 154 -1.59 31.96 6.95
CA THR A 154 -0.70 31.36 5.94
C THR A 154 -1.51 30.40 5.05
N PRO A 155 -1.50 30.54 3.73
CA PRO A 155 -2.09 29.55 2.84
C PRO A 155 -1.48 28.17 3.04
N ILE A 156 -2.32 27.11 2.93
CA ILE A 156 -1.93 25.73 3.25
C ILE A 156 -0.63 25.28 2.55
N VAL A 157 -0.41 25.63 1.31
CA VAL A 157 0.76 25.23 0.51
C VAL A 157 2.07 25.88 0.97
N PHE A 158 2.00 26.93 1.78
CA PHE A 158 3.16 27.58 2.39
C PHE A 158 3.34 27.23 3.87
N ALA A 159 2.42 26.47 4.47
CA ALA A 159 2.47 26.03 5.86
C ALA A 159 3.33 24.76 6.04
N SER A 160 4.35 24.62 5.20
CA SER A 160 5.28 23.51 5.18
C SER A 160 6.60 24.00 4.60
N GLY A 161 7.70 23.55 5.13
CA GLY A 161 9.02 23.79 4.53
C GLY A 161 9.46 22.66 3.57
N CYS A 162 8.59 21.71 3.25
CA CYS A 162 8.94 20.51 2.51
C CYS A 162 8.02 20.29 1.30
N TRP A 163 8.56 19.74 0.22
CA TRP A 163 7.81 19.28 -0.95
C TRP A 163 6.79 20.28 -1.50
N ARG A 164 7.13 21.56 -1.43
CA ARG A 164 6.28 22.66 -1.95
C ARG A 164 4.84 22.66 -1.44
N GLY A 165 4.60 22.13 -0.25
CA GLY A 165 3.26 22.10 0.36
C GLY A 165 2.50 20.79 0.22
N LEU A 166 3.02 19.76 -0.46
CA LEU A 166 2.34 18.44 -0.56
C LEU A 166 2.02 17.86 0.81
N ASN A 167 3.00 17.86 1.73
CA ASN A 167 2.81 17.28 3.05
C ASN A 167 1.78 18.04 3.89
N SER A 168 1.73 19.38 3.84
CA SER A 168 0.70 20.17 4.54
C SER A 168 -0.68 20.00 3.90
N SER A 169 -0.78 20.03 2.58
CA SER A 169 -2.05 19.87 1.85
C SER A 169 -2.71 18.50 2.05
N SER A 170 -1.92 17.49 2.40
CA SER A 170 -2.44 16.14 2.65
C SER A 170 -3.36 16.01 3.86
N ILE A 171 -3.46 17.07 4.71
CA ILE A 171 -4.42 17.12 5.82
C ILE A 171 -5.88 17.17 5.33
N LEU A 172 -6.11 17.34 4.05
CA LEU A 172 -7.43 17.36 3.43
C LEU A 172 -8.28 16.15 3.84
N GLU A 173 -7.70 14.93 3.87
CA GLU A 173 -8.42 13.70 4.22
C GLU A 173 -9.10 13.80 5.61
N PRO A 174 -8.38 14.00 6.72
CA PRO A 174 -9.04 14.07 8.02
C PRO A 174 -9.93 15.31 8.20
N VAL A 175 -9.64 16.42 7.55
CA VAL A 175 -10.51 17.60 7.60
C VAL A 175 -11.89 17.31 7.00
N VAL A 176 -11.95 16.61 5.87
CA VAL A 176 -13.23 16.22 5.25
C VAL A 176 -13.93 15.15 6.07
N LYS A 177 -13.21 14.19 6.64
CA LYS A 177 -13.78 13.18 7.55
C LYS A 177 -14.40 13.84 8.78
N LEU A 178 -13.74 14.84 9.35
CA LEU A 178 -14.30 15.61 10.46
C LEU A 178 -15.61 16.33 10.05
N TYR A 179 -15.68 16.90 8.84
CA TYR A 179 -16.93 17.45 8.32
C TYR A 179 -18.03 16.38 8.24
N LYS A 180 -17.72 15.17 7.73
CA LYS A 180 -18.69 14.06 7.69
C LYS A 180 -19.20 13.68 9.09
N LEU A 181 -18.33 13.72 10.10
CA LEU A 181 -18.68 13.39 11.49
C LEU A 181 -19.54 14.46 12.17
N THR A 182 -19.35 15.75 11.83
CA THR A 182 -19.91 16.88 12.61
C THR A 182 -20.97 17.68 11.87
N GLY A 183 -20.91 17.70 10.54
CA GLY A 183 -21.73 18.59 9.70
C GLY A 183 -21.35 20.07 9.79
N GLU A 184 -20.29 20.44 10.53
CA GLU A 184 -19.90 21.83 10.75
C GLU A 184 -19.25 22.44 9.51
N ARG A 185 -19.93 23.40 8.89
CA ARG A 185 -19.57 24.02 7.60
C ARG A 185 -18.12 24.55 7.55
N LYS A 186 -17.57 25.07 8.65
CA LYS A 186 -16.19 25.59 8.71
C LYS A 186 -15.12 24.59 8.29
N TYR A 187 -15.34 23.28 8.53
CA TYR A 187 -14.41 22.23 8.11
C TYR A 187 -14.47 21.98 6.60
N LEU A 188 -15.67 22.08 6.03
CA LEU A 188 -15.80 22.00 4.57
C LEU A 188 -15.21 23.25 3.90
N ASP A 189 -15.39 24.44 4.48
CA ASP A 189 -14.77 25.69 3.98
C ASP A 189 -13.24 25.60 4.01
N PHE A 190 -12.68 25.00 5.06
CA PHE A 190 -11.24 24.75 5.12
C PHE A 190 -10.77 23.69 4.10
N ALA A 191 -11.56 22.66 3.87
CA ALA A 191 -11.30 21.69 2.78
C ALA A 191 -11.34 22.36 1.40
N GLU A 192 -12.29 23.27 1.16
CA GLU A 192 -12.37 24.08 -0.07
C GLU A 192 -11.13 24.95 -0.26
N HIS A 193 -10.62 25.58 0.81
CA HIS A 193 -9.34 26.29 0.79
C HIS A 193 -8.18 25.38 0.33
N ILE A 194 -8.05 24.16 0.92
CA ILE A 194 -6.97 23.24 0.57
C ILE A 194 -7.07 22.81 -0.91
N VAL A 195 -8.27 22.46 -1.39
CA VAL A 195 -8.49 22.04 -2.78
C VAL A 195 -8.21 23.18 -3.75
N SER A 196 -8.62 24.42 -3.43
CA SER A 196 -8.38 25.58 -4.29
C SER A 196 -6.91 25.88 -4.49
N HIS A 197 -6.06 25.58 -3.50
CA HIS A 197 -4.61 25.72 -3.59
C HIS A 197 -3.90 24.57 -4.34
N GLY A 198 -4.62 23.50 -4.71
CA GLY A 198 -4.15 22.49 -5.64
C GLY A 198 -2.98 21.62 -5.18
N GLY A 199 -2.74 21.50 -3.87
CA GLY A 199 -1.75 20.57 -3.31
C GLY A 199 -0.32 21.09 -3.24
N THR A 200 0.13 21.97 -4.16
CA THR A 200 1.49 22.54 -4.14
C THR A 200 1.51 24.03 -4.46
N SER A 201 2.54 24.73 -3.98
CA SER A 201 2.74 26.17 -4.21
C SER A 201 3.18 26.54 -5.63
N ILE A 202 3.49 25.57 -6.49
CA ILE A 202 4.03 25.80 -7.83
C ILE A 202 3.15 25.23 -8.94
N ALA A 203 2.20 24.35 -8.63
CA ALA A 203 1.24 23.81 -9.58
C ALA A 203 0.02 23.25 -8.86
N ASN A 204 -1.14 23.30 -9.52
CA ASN A 204 -2.33 22.59 -9.08
C ASN A 204 -2.27 21.15 -9.61
N ILE A 205 -1.88 20.19 -8.75
CA ILE A 205 -1.74 18.79 -9.14
C ILE A 205 -3.09 18.13 -9.41
N PHE A 206 -4.18 18.65 -8.85
CA PHE A 206 -5.53 18.13 -9.06
C PHE A 206 -6.03 18.48 -10.46
N GLU A 207 -5.75 19.72 -10.95
CA GLU A 207 -6.06 20.10 -12.32
C GLU A 207 -5.20 19.33 -13.32
N LEU A 208 -3.88 19.18 -13.07
CA LEU A 208 -3.01 18.37 -13.93
C LEU A 208 -3.53 16.93 -14.09
N ALA A 209 -4.01 16.33 -13.01
CA ALA A 209 -4.62 15.01 -13.07
C ALA A 209 -5.96 15.01 -13.81
N MET A 210 -6.75 16.09 -13.67
CA MET A 210 -8.02 16.24 -14.41
C MET A 210 -7.79 16.39 -15.91
N GLU A 211 -6.80 17.18 -16.32
CA GLU A 211 -6.40 17.33 -17.72
C GLU A 211 -5.95 16.00 -18.34
N ASN A 212 -5.40 15.10 -17.54
CA ASN A 212 -4.98 13.75 -17.93
C ASN A 212 -3.93 13.68 -19.06
N GLU A 213 -3.22 14.78 -19.31
CA GLU A 213 -2.15 14.85 -20.31
C GLU A 213 -0.80 14.40 -19.75
N ALA A 214 -0.49 14.82 -18.52
CA ALA A 214 0.75 14.49 -17.82
C ALA A 214 0.54 13.31 -16.83
N SER A 215 1.58 12.51 -16.68
CA SER A 215 1.64 11.45 -15.67
C SER A 215 2.27 11.97 -14.36
N PRO A 216 2.06 11.30 -13.21
CA PRO A 216 2.56 11.77 -11.91
C PRO A 216 4.05 12.08 -11.87
N TYR A 217 4.88 11.29 -12.59
CA TYR A 217 6.33 11.53 -12.68
C TYR A 217 6.71 12.81 -13.45
N GLN A 218 5.77 13.40 -14.21
CA GLN A 218 5.95 14.64 -14.96
C GLN A 218 5.45 15.87 -14.20
N PHE A 219 4.79 15.69 -13.05
CA PHE A 219 4.36 16.80 -12.22
C PHE A 219 5.57 17.54 -11.63
N PRO A 220 5.44 18.83 -11.30
CA PRO A 220 6.59 19.61 -10.79
C PRO A 220 7.15 19.11 -9.46
N VAL A 221 6.34 18.43 -8.64
CA VAL A 221 6.73 17.78 -7.38
C VAL A 221 6.21 16.35 -7.41
N THR A 222 7.11 15.38 -7.29
CA THR A 222 6.79 13.98 -7.59
C THR A 222 6.88 13.03 -6.38
N LYS A 223 6.87 13.57 -5.16
CA LYS A 223 6.93 12.76 -3.93
C LYS A 223 5.72 11.83 -3.82
N ALA A 224 5.94 10.54 -4.03
CA ALA A 224 4.88 9.57 -4.30
C ALA A 224 3.88 9.41 -3.16
N TYR A 225 4.38 9.29 -1.92
CA TYR A 225 3.52 9.08 -0.77
C TYR A 225 2.64 10.31 -0.46
N GLU A 226 3.25 11.47 -0.36
CA GLU A 226 2.57 12.72 -0.01
C GLU A 226 1.59 13.14 -1.09
N MET A 227 1.96 12.99 -2.37
CA MET A 227 1.06 13.26 -3.49
C MET A 227 -0.16 12.35 -3.45
N THR A 228 0.02 11.04 -3.32
CA THR A 228 -1.09 10.10 -3.23
C THR A 228 -2.00 10.40 -2.03
N SER A 229 -1.42 10.83 -0.90
CA SER A 229 -2.20 11.29 0.26
C SER A 229 -3.06 12.51 -0.01
N CYS A 230 -2.62 13.44 -0.87
CA CYS A 230 -3.45 14.56 -1.32
C CYS A 230 -4.65 14.06 -2.14
N PHE A 231 -4.46 13.10 -3.03
CA PHE A 231 -5.55 12.51 -3.82
C PHE A 231 -6.50 11.65 -2.98
N GLU A 232 -6.05 11.02 -1.91
CA GLU A 232 -6.93 10.38 -0.92
C GLU A 232 -7.89 11.40 -0.29
N GLY A 233 -7.36 12.57 0.08
CA GLY A 233 -8.18 13.68 0.58
C GLY A 233 -9.12 14.25 -0.49
N LEU A 234 -8.67 14.34 -1.73
CA LEU A 234 -9.50 14.80 -2.85
C LEU A 234 -10.71 13.89 -3.10
N LEU A 235 -10.53 12.56 -2.96
CA LEU A 235 -11.64 11.61 -3.04
C LEU A 235 -12.67 11.81 -1.92
N GLU A 236 -12.23 12.04 -0.68
CA GLU A 236 -13.14 12.36 0.43
C GLU A 236 -13.92 13.64 0.14
N TYR A 237 -13.25 14.66 -0.39
CA TYR A 237 -13.87 15.95 -0.76
C TYR A 237 -14.87 15.79 -1.90
N ALA A 238 -14.49 15.09 -2.97
CA ALA A 238 -15.35 14.82 -4.13
C ALA A 238 -16.65 14.10 -3.72
N GLU A 239 -16.55 13.10 -2.85
CA GLU A 239 -17.68 12.34 -2.31
C GLU A 239 -18.66 13.25 -1.57
N VAL A 240 -18.16 14.09 -0.67
CA VAL A 240 -19.00 15.01 0.14
C VAL A 240 -19.67 16.07 -0.72
N LYS A 241 -18.97 16.60 -1.73
CA LYS A 241 -19.51 17.61 -2.66
C LYS A 241 -20.38 17.01 -3.77
N GLY A 242 -20.33 15.70 -4.00
CA GLY A 242 -20.88 15.07 -5.20
C GLY A 242 -20.16 15.55 -6.47
N ASP A 243 -18.89 15.91 -6.38
CA ASP A 243 -18.12 16.56 -7.44
C ASP A 243 -17.44 15.54 -8.34
N LYS A 244 -18.05 15.29 -9.48
CA LYS A 244 -17.52 14.32 -10.45
C LYS A 244 -16.22 14.76 -11.12
N LYS A 245 -15.90 16.05 -11.14
CA LYS A 245 -14.62 16.55 -11.66
C LYS A 245 -13.45 16.02 -10.83
N TRP A 246 -13.52 16.20 -9.51
CA TRP A 246 -12.44 15.79 -8.63
C TRP A 246 -12.37 14.28 -8.41
N GLU A 247 -13.51 13.60 -8.46
CA GLU A 247 -13.53 12.13 -8.51
C GLU A 247 -12.78 11.62 -9.75
N GLN A 248 -13.07 12.21 -10.95
CA GLN A 248 -12.40 11.83 -12.19
C GLN A 248 -10.91 12.17 -12.17
N ALA A 249 -10.50 13.29 -11.59
CA ALA A 249 -9.08 13.65 -11.43
C ALA A 249 -8.32 12.56 -10.65
N ALA A 250 -8.89 12.07 -9.56
CA ALA A 250 -8.27 11.00 -8.77
C ALA A 250 -8.27 9.65 -9.50
N ILE A 251 -9.30 9.36 -10.27
CA ILE A 251 -9.36 8.15 -11.13
C ILE A 251 -8.27 8.22 -12.22
N ASN A 252 -8.14 9.34 -12.91
CA ASN A 252 -7.11 9.55 -13.92
C ASN A 252 -5.70 9.37 -13.32
N TYR A 253 -5.46 9.98 -12.16
CA TYR A 253 -4.20 9.84 -11.43
C TYR A 253 -3.89 8.37 -11.11
N ALA A 254 -4.88 7.59 -10.69
CA ALA A 254 -4.71 6.17 -10.39
C ALA A 254 -4.32 5.36 -11.63
N TYR A 255 -4.99 5.56 -12.76
CA TYR A 255 -4.63 4.88 -14.01
C TYR A 255 -3.24 5.25 -14.50
N LYS A 256 -2.86 6.54 -14.39
CA LYS A 256 -1.52 6.98 -14.76
C LYS A 256 -0.43 6.32 -13.92
N ILE A 257 -0.67 6.10 -12.62
CA ILE A 257 0.28 5.33 -11.78
C ILE A 257 0.42 3.90 -12.30
N LEU A 258 -0.69 3.21 -12.63
CA LEU A 258 -0.63 1.84 -13.16
C LEU A 258 0.19 1.77 -14.47
N GLU A 259 0.05 2.78 -15.33
CA GLU A 259 0.71 2.84 -16.63
C GLU A 259 2.19 3.23 -16.55
N THR A 260 2.59 4.07 -15.60
CA THR A 260 3.93 4.68 -15.62
C THR A 260 4.82 4.37 -14.42
N ASP A 261 4.25 4.06 -13.28
CA ASP A 261 5.05 3.98 -12.04
C ASP A 261 4.84 2.66 -11.25
N PHE A 262 3.89 1.81 -11.64
CA PHE A 262 3.61 0.58 -10.92
C PHE A 262 4.55 -0.55 -11.34
N THR A 263 5.40 -1.01 -10.43
CA THR A 263 6.47 -1.98 -10.70
C THR A 263 6.03 -3.44 -10.52
N VAL A 264 6.87 -4.36 -10.99
CA VAL A 264 6.59 -5.82 -10.92
C VAL A 264 6.28 -6.33 -9.52
N ILE A 265 6.85 -5.71 -8.47
CA ILE A 265 6.55 -6.10 -7.08
C ILE A 265 5.35 -5.36 -6.46
N GLY A 266 4.69 -4.49 -7.22
CA GLY A 266 3.49 -3.82 -6.73
C GLY A 266 3.75 -2.60 -5.85
N SER A 267 4.74 -1.78 -6.19
CA SER A 267 5.02 -0.49 -5.55
C SER A 267 5.40 0.55 -6.60
N ALA A 268 5.85 1.72 -6.18
CA ALA A 268 6.26 2.82 -7.05
C ALA A 268 7.37 3.65 -6.42
N GLY A 269 7.96 4.57 -7.19
CA GLY A 269 8.93 5.52 -6.67
C GLY A 269 10.31 4.91 -6.47
N CYS A 270 10.92 4.39 -7.54
CA CYS A 270 12.21 3.71 -7.49
C CYS A 270 13.34 4.59 -6.97
N THR A 271 13.38 5.88 -7.30
CA THR A 271 14.46 6.78 -6.91
C THR A 271 13.97 7.80 -5.88
N HIS A 272 14.56 7.79 -4.68
CA HIS A 272 14.25 8.75 -3.62
C HIS A 272 12.76 8.87 -3.25
N GLU A 273 11.99 7.77 -3.40
CA GLU A 273 10.54 7.73 -3.10
C GLU A 273 9.71 8.68 -4.01
N LEU A 274 10.22 8.99 -5.20
CA LEU A 274 9.58 9.87 -6.15
C LEU A 274 8.90 9.07 -7.27
N PHE A 275 7.75 9.51 -7.75
CA PHE A 275 7.30 9.07 -9.07
C PHE A 275 8.34 9.48 -10.09
N ASP A 276 8.90 8.50 -10.79
CA ASP A 276 10.09 8.67 -11.61
C ASP A 276 10.04 7.86 -12.92
N HIS A 277 8.83 7.48 -13.35
CA HIS A 277 8.59 6.51 -14.40
C HIS A 277 9.14 5.13 -14.03
N SER A 278 8.72 4.65 -12.87
CA SER A 278 9.27 3.43 -12.26
C SER A 278 9.13 2.19 -13.14
N THR A 279 8.12 2.09 -14.03
CA THR A 279 7.96 0.98 -14.98
C THR A 279 9.18 0.84 -15.89
N VAL A 280 9.83 1.95 -16.23
CA VAL A 280 11.06 1.98 -17.04
C VAL A 280 12.31 1.81 -16.18
N ARG A 281 12.33 2.39 -14.98
CA ARG A 281 13.54 2.42 -14.13
C ARG A 281 13.80 1.16 -13.32
N GLN A 282 12.78 0.35 -13.09
CA GLN A 282 12.83 -0.76 -12.14
C GLN A 282 13.91 -1.81 -12.42
N ALA A 283 14.37 -1.94 -13.66
CA ALA A 283 15.46 -2.85 -14.05
C ALA A 283 16.82 -2.15 -14.20
N ASN A 284 16.94 -0.87 -13.83
CA ASN A 284 18.18 -0.10 -13.95
C ASN A 284 19.18 -0.50 -12.87
N THR A 285 20.43 -0.79 -13.27
CA THR A 285 21.52 -1.24 -12.40
C THR A 285 22.56 -0.14 -12.11
N THR A 286 22.48 0.99 -12.78
CA THR A 286 23.46 2.08 -12.62
C THR A 286 23.23 2.91 -11.36
N ASN A 287 22.08 2.77 -10.72
CA ASN A 287 21.72 3.50 -9.51
C ASN A 287 21.52 2.55 -8.34
N GLU A 288 22.41 2.61 -7.35
CA GLU A 288 22.32 1.80 -6.12
C GLU A 288 21.09 2.13 -5.25
N PHE A 289 20.38 3.23 -5.54
CA PHE A 289 19.18 3.68 -4.83
C PHE A 289 17.87 3.22 -5.50
N ILE A 290 17.91 2.32 -6.46
CA ILE A 290 16.71 1.71 -7.04
C ILE A 290 16.12 0.73 -6.03
N MET A 291 15.19 1.25 -5.25
CA MET A 291 14.48 0.52 -4.19
C MET A 291 13.06 1.06 -4.04
N GLN A 292 12.20 0.25 -3.47
CA GLN A 292 10.80 0.62 -3.26
C GLN A 292 10.46 0.81 -1.80
N GLU A 293 9.75 1.88 -1.50
CA GLU A 293 9.38 2.26 -0.14
C GLU A 293 8.09 1.56 0.32
N THR A 294 8.12 1.00 1.53
CA THR A 294 6.93 0.37 2.13
C THR A 294 5.80 1.37 2.39
N CYS A 295 6.10 2.63 2.73
CA CYS A 295 5.04 3.65 2.88
C CYS A 295 4.28 3.86 1.56
N VAL A 296 4.97 3.95 0.43
CA VAL A 296 4.35 4.07 -0.89
C VAL A 296 3.50 2.85 -1.19
N THR A 297 4.02 1.62 -0.96
CA THR A 297 3.26 0.38 -1.15
C THR A 297 1.93 0.40 -0.40
N VAL A 298 1.95 0.69 0.91
CA VAL A 298 0.75 0.71 1.76
C VAL A 298 -0.23 1.80 1.31
N THR A 299 0.28 2.96 0.92
CA THR A 299 -0.55 4.08 0.45
C THR A 299 -1.22 3.75 -0.88
N LEU A 300 -0.50 3.12 -1.82
CA LEU A 300 -1.09 2.66 -3.07
C LEU A 300 -2.16 1.58 -2.84
N MET A 301 -1.93 0.61 -1.94
CA MET A 301 -2.97 -0.38 -1.59
C MET A 301 -4.25 0.29 -1.08
N LYS A 302 -4.13 1.31 -0.22
CA LYS A 302 -5.29 2.08 0.29
C LYS A 302 -5.98 2.84 -0.85
N PHE A 303 -5.20 3.58 -1.64
CA PHE A 303 -5.72 4.41 -2.72
C PHE A 303 -6.42 3.57 -3.80
N PHE A 304 -5.76 2.52 -4.30
CA PHE A 304 -6.35 1.59 -5.26
C PHE A 304 -7.59 0.88 -4.72
N GLY A 305 -7.61 0.54 -3.43
CA GLY A 305 -8.80 0.00 -2.78
C GLY A 305 -9.99 0.97 -2.78
N ARG A 306 -9.73 2.29 -2.66
CA ARG A 306 -10.76 3.33 -2.80
C ARG A 306 -11.24 3.44 -4.24
N ILE A 307 -10.34 3.49 -5.21
CA ILE A 307 -10.67 3.57 -6.64
C ILE A 307 -11.43 2.32 -7.09
N LEU A 308 -11.04 1.12 -6.64
CA LEU A 308 -11.77 -0.12 -6.88
C LEU A 308 -13.25 -0.02 -6.44
N LYS A 309 -13.52 0.54 -5.26
CA LYS A 309 -14.88 0.72 -4.76
C LYS A 309 -15.70 1.73 -5.56
N ILE A 310 -15.06 2.74 -6.11
CA ILE A 310 -15.72 3.78 -6.91
C ILE A 310 -16.00 3.29 -8.33
N THR A 311 -15.01 2.62 -8.96
CA THR A 311 -15.07 2.25 -10.38
C THR A 311 -15.60 0.84 -10.62
N GLY A 312 -15.43 -0.07 -9.66
CA GLY A 312 -15.63 -1.50 -9.87
C GLY A 312 -14.60 -2.14 -10.81
N ASP A 313 -13.52 -1.43 -11.18
CA ASP A 313 -12.52 -1.93 -12.11
C ASP A 313 -11.54 -2.88 -11.39
N SER A 314 -11.56 -4.15 -11.79
CA SER A 314 -10.73 -5.22 -11.22
C SER A 314 -9.21 -4.99 -11.32
N ARG A 315 -8.76 -4.09 -12.23
CA ARG A 315 -7.34 -3.73 -12.36
C ARG A 315 -6.76 -3.22 -11.03
N PHE A 316 -7.56 -2.50 -10.25
CA PHE A 316 -7.12 -2.00 -8.94
C PHE A 316 -7.08 -3.10 -7.87
N ALA A 317 -7.87 -4.16 -8.02
CA ALA A 317 -7.75 -5.35 -7.19
C ALA A 317 -6.48 -6.14 -7.53
N ASP A 318 -6.16 -6.29 -8.83
CA ASP A 318 -4.89 -6.90 -9.30
C ASP A 318 -3.67 -6.13 -8.75
N ALA A 319 -3.71 -4.80 -8.81
CA ALA A 319 -2.64 -3.96 -8.29
C ALA A 319 -2.46 -4.16 -6.77
N ALA A 320 -3.55 -4.14 -6.00
CA ALA A 320 -3.50 -4.36 -4.57
C ALA A 320 -3.02 -5.78 -4.21
N GLU A 321 -3.41 -6.79 -4.97
CA GLU A 321 -2.95 -8.17 -4.82
C GLU A 321 -1.44 -8.30 -5.05
N ARG A 322 -0.94 -7.72 -6.15
CA ARG A 322 0.49 -7.70 -6.46
C ARG A 322 1.29 -6.99 -5.38
N SER A 323 0.79 -5.85 -4.88
CA SER A 323 1.38 -5.14 -3.76
C SER A 323 1.44 -6.02 -2.51
N PHE A 324 0.36 -6.71 -2.20
CA PHE A 324 0.25 -7.54 -1.00
C PHE A 324 1.22 -8.72 -1.03
N TYR A 325 1.15 -9.57 -2.06
CA TYR A 325 1.95 -10.81 -2.10
C TYR A 325 3.45 -10.57 -2.32
N ASN A 326 3.86 -9.41 -2.83
CA ASN A 326 5.27 -9.15 -3.11
C ASN A 326 5.86 -8.07 -2.21
N ALA A 327 5.62 -6.78 -2.50
CA ALA A 327 6.26 -5.68 -1.78
C ALA A 327 5.88 -5.66 -0.30
N TYR A 328 4.59 -5.84 0.03
CA TYR A 328 4.10 -5.75 1.41
C TYR A 328 4.58 -6.91 2.27
N LEU A 329 4.27 -8.17 1.90
CA LEU A 329 4.76 -9.34 2.63
C LEU A 329 6.30 -9.39 2.65
N GLY A 330 6.93 -8.90 1.56
CA GLY A 330 8.38 -8.75 1.49
C GLY A 330 8.96 -7.80 2.52
N ALA A 331 8.21 -6.79 2.94
CA ALA A 331 8.65 -5.83 3.95
C ALA A 331 8.63 -6.40 5.38
N GLU A 332 7.89 -7.46 5.67
CA GLU A 332 7.89 -8.08 6.99
C GLU A 332 9.29 -8.51 7.40
N ASN A 333 9.67 -8.19 8.63
CA ASN A 333 10.98 -8.50 9.23
C ASN A 333 10.80 -9.27 10.54
N PRO A 334 10.43 -10.56 10.47
CA PRO A 334 10.03 -11.33 11.64
C PRO A 334 11.16 -11.52 12.67
N GLN A 335 12.40 -11.48 12.24
CA GLN A 335 13.57 -11.65 13.10
C GLN A 335 14.10 -10.31 13.64
N GLY A 336 13.61 -9.18 13.15
CA GLY A 336 14.06 -7.85 13.55
C GLY A 336 15.53 -7.60 13.23
N PHE A 337 16.03 -8.09 12.11
CA PHE A 337 17.39 -7.81 11.66
C PHE A 337 17.55 -6.33 11.32
N MET A 338 18.71 -5.79 11.67
CA MET A 338 19.17 -4.48 11.21
C MET A 338 19.99 -4.66 9.94
N ASP A 339 19.93 -3.66 9.06
CA ASP A 339 20.85 -3.61 7.94
C ASP A 339 22.24 -3.07 8.33
N ASP A 340 23.22 -3.28 7.47
CA ASP A 340 24.62 -2.88 7.71
C ASP A 340 24.78 -1.35 7.89
N ARG A 341 23.88 -0.54 7.33
CA ARG A 341 23.92 0.92 7.46
C ARG A 341 23.42 1.35 8.82
N ALA A 342 22.36 0.72 9.31
CA ALA A 342 21.86 0.96 10.66
C ALA A 342 22.90 0.55 11.71
N GLU A 343 23.62 -0.56 11.50
CA GLU A 343 24.73 -0.99 12.37
C GLU A 343 25.87 0.05 12.36
N LYS A 344 26.21 0.61 11.19
CA LYS A 344 27.26 1.64 11.05
C LYS A 344 26.90 2.97 11.70
N MET A 345 25.63 3.25 11.94
CA MET A 345 25.18 4.45 12.65
C MET A 345 25.36 4.37 14.17
N GLN A 346 26.32 3.58 14.64
CA GLN A 346 26.92 3.60 15.98
C GLN A 346 25.93 3.53 17.14
N GLY A 347 25.04 2.53 17.11
CA GLY A 347 24.15 2.28 18.22
C GLY A 347 22.94 3.21 18.30
N ILE A 348 22.72 4.07 17.29
CA ILE A 348 21.50 4.87 17.16
C ILE A 348 20.32 3.93 16.92
N VAL A 349 20.44 3.01 15.95
CA VAL A 349 19.46 1.95 15.74
C VAL A 349 19.87 0.73 16.56
N LYS A 350 19.15 0.45 17.63
CA LYS A 350 19.46 -0.64 18.56
C LYS A 350 18.83 -1.98 18.22
N LYS A 351 17.79 -1.97 17.38
CA LYS A 351 17.02 -3.14 16.97
C LYS A 351 16.38 -2.87 15.62
N GLY A 352 16.32 -3.87 14.76
CA GLY A 352 15.55 -3.80 13.52
C GLY A 352 14.06 -3.58 13.78
N PHE A 353 13.39 -2.96 12.81
CA PHE A 353 11.95 -2.73 12.86
C PHE A 353 11.20 -4.00 12.45
N PRO A 354 9.91 -4.15 12.83
CA PRO A 354 9.11 -5.28 12.38
C PRO A 354 8.85 -5.30 10.86
N TYR A 355 9.04 -4.16 10.20
CA TYR A 355 8.94 -4.02 8.76
C TYR A 355 10.11 -3.22 8.21
N ASP A 356 10.60 -3.63 7.05
CA ASP A 356 11.64 -2.92 6.31
C ASP A 356 11.09 -1.65 5.66
N SER A 357 11.93 -0.62 5.54
CA SER A 357 11.57 0.59 4.81
C SER A 357 11.68 0.42 3.31
N TYR A 358 12.69 -0.33 2.84
CA TYR A 358 12.98 -0.44 1.42
C TYR A 358 13.21 -1.89 0.98
N ALA A 359 12.71 -2.21 -0.22
CA ALA A 359 12.85 -3.51 -0.85
C ALA A 359 13.58 -3.39 -2.19
N PRO A 360 14.59 -4.26 -2.49
CA PRO A 360 15.35 -4.18 -3.73
C PRO A 360 14.59 -4.73 -4.92
N LEU A 361 14.89 -4.21 -6.12
CA LEU A 361 14.38 -4.69 -7.41
C LEU A 361 15.45 -5.44 -8.21
N THR A 362 16.61 -4.82 -8.34
CA THR A 362 17.83 -5.43 -8.86
C THR A 362 18.66 -5.98 -7.70
N LEU A 363 19.89 -6.41 -7.96
CA LEU A 363 20.75 -6.99 -6.93
C LEU A 363 20.89 -6.09 -5.70
N GLY A 364 20.43 -6.57 -4.56
CA GLY A 364 20.52 -5.82 -3.30
C GLY A 364 19.99 -6.60 -2.10
N ARG A 365 20.22 -6.06 -0.90
CA ARG A 365 19.70 -6.61 0.35
C ARG A 365 18.45 -5.87 0.79
N ARG A 366 17.54 -6.59 1.43
CA ARG A 366 16.39 -5.97 2.10
C ARG A 366 16.85 -5.06 3.23
N GLY A 367 16.19 -3.94 3.40
CA GLY A 367 16.49 -2.98 4.45
C GLY A 367 17.86 -2.31 4.33
N LYS A 368 18.59 -2.46 3.22
CA LYS A 368 19.95 -1.90 3.01
C LYS A 368 20.01 -0.39 3.23
N GLN A 369 18.93 0.30 2.97
CA GLN A 369 18.81 1.71 3.26
C GLN A 369 17.88 1.88 4.46
N ALA A 370 18.44 2.06 5.63
CA ALA A 370 17.69 2.36 6.86
C ALA A 370 17.20 3.81 6.89
N GLY A 371 16.71 4.32 5.75
CA GLY A 371 16.07 5.62 5.66
C GLY A 371 14.69 5.61 6.35
N GLY A 372 14.10 6.79 6.50
CA GLY A 372 12.78 6.93 7.06
C GLY A 372 12.68 6.60 8.55
N PHE A 373 13.77 6.68 9.31
CA PHE A 373 13.75 6.54 10.77
C PHE A 373 14.17 7.82 11.49
N MET A 374 13.65 8.00 12.69
CA MET A 374 13.98 9.11 13.58
C MET A 374 14.43 8.57 14.95
N ILE A 375 15.30 9.34 15.60
CA ILE A 375 15.66 9.11 17.01
C ILE A 375 14.53 9.64 17.87
N LEU A 376 13.91 8.77 18.65
CA LEU A 376 12.87 9.13 19.61
C LEU A 376 13.50 9.67 20.90
N GLU A 377 12.66 10.24 21.75
CA GLU A 377 13.05 10.54 23.13
C GLU A 377 13.69 9.30 23.79
N GLU A 378 14.66 9.51 24.69
CA GLU A 378 15.47 8.46 25.34
C GLU A 378 16.43 7.69 24.41
N GLY A 379 16.70 8.20 23.18
CA GLY A 379 17.68 7.61 22.27
C GLY A 379 17.21 6.30 21.60
N ASN A 380 15.93 5.97 21.67
CA ASN A 380 15.33 4.91 20.85
C ASN A 380 15.11 5.43 19.43
N THR A 381 14.86 4.52 18.51
CA THR A 381 14.56 4.85 17.10
C THR A 381 13.29 4.17 16.64
N TYR A 382 12.61 4.77 15.67
CA TYR A 382 11.53 4.12 14.96
C TYR A 382 11.42 4.63 13.51
N GLY A 383 10.76 3.84 12.63
CA GLY A 383 10.69 4.12 11.20
C GLY A 383 9.28 4.52 10.74
N CYS A 384 9.21 5.45 9.78
CA CYS A 384 7.95 5.87 9.16
C CYS A 384 7.24 4.69 8.49
N CYS A 385 7.97 3.84 7.77
CA CYS A 385 7.46 2.67 7.09
C CYS A 385 6.95 1.60 8.06
N ALA A 386 7.70 1.33 9.13
CA ALA A 386 7.26 0.42 10.16
C ALA A 386 5.96 0.91 10.83
N SER A 387 5.80 2.22 11.06
CA SER A 387 4.59 2.75 11.70
C SER A 387 3.32 2.63 10.85
N ILE A 388 3.43 2.66 9.52
CA ILE A 388 2.27 2.56 8.61
C ILE A 388 1.96 1.11 8.20
N ALA A 389 2.93 0.19 8.30
CA ALA A 389 2.84 -1.11 7.65
C ALA A 389 1.60 -1.93 8.05
N SER A 390 1.21 -1.94 9.33
CA SER A 390 0.00 -2.63 9.79
C SER A 390 -1.29 -2.17 9.07
N ALA A 391 -1.31 -0.93 8.53
CA ALA A 391 -2.45 -0.47 7.75
C ALA A 391 -2.55 -1.21 6.39
N GLY A 392 -1.44 -1.67 5.83
CA GLY A 392 -1.45 -2.41 4.56
C GLY A 392 -2.26 -3.69 4.63
N ILE A 393 -2.00 -4.54 5.63
CA ILE A 393 -2.79 -5.77 5.80
C ILE A 393 -4.23 -5.45 6.20
N GLY A 394 -4.45 -4.43 7.02
CA GLY A 394 -5.79 -4.03 7.45
C GLY A 394 -6.70 -3.55 6.31
N ILE A 395 -6.15 -3.19 5.15
CA ILE A 395 -6.91 -2.83 3.94
C ILE A 395 -7.47 -4.08 3.24
N ILE A 396 -6.77 -5.21 3.26
CA ILE A 396 -7.15 -6.41 2.49
C ILE A 396 -8.60 -6.86 2.78
N PRO A 397 -9.07 -7.01 4.03
CA PRO A 397 -10.47 -7.34 4.29
C PRO A 397 -11.46 -6.30 3.75
N LYS A 398 -11.07 -5.03 3.68
CA LYS A 398 -11.93 -3.95 3.18
C LYS A 398 -12.17 -4.00 1.66
N ILE A 399 -11.33 -4.72 0.91
CA ILE A 399 -11.39 -4.82 -0.55
C ILE A 399 -11.53 -6.26 -1.06
N MET A 400 -11.36 -7.26 -0.21
CA MET A 400 -11.45 -8.67 -0.56
C MET A 400 -12.84 -9.04 -1.08
N PHE A 401 -13.87 -8.60 -0.39
CA PHE A 401 -15.26 -8.85 -0.74
C PHE A 401 -16.05 -7.55 -0.65
N ILE A 402 -16.57 -7.10 -1.79
CA ILE A 402 -17.25 -5.81 -1.92
C ILE A 402 -18.69 -6.02 -2.37
N HIS A 403 -19.63 -5.32 -1.73
CA HIS A 403 -21.01 -5.22 -2.20
C HIS A 403 -21.24 -3.86 -2.85
N SER A 404 -21.89 -3.87 -4.00
CA SER A 404 -22.29 -2.69 -4.77
C SER A 404 -23.69 -2.88 -5.37
N SER A 405 -24.18 -1.90 -6.13
CA SER A 405 -25.41 -2.03 -6.94
C SER A 405 -25.29 -3.15 -8.00
N GLU A 406 -24.08 -3.54 -8.36
CA GLU A 406 -23.81 -4.61 -9.34
C GLU A 406 -23.76 -6.02 -8.70
N GLY A 407 -23.98 -6.14 -7.40
CA GLY A 407 -23.91 -7.38 -6.63
C GLY A 407 -22.66 -7.47 -5.77
N TYR A 408 -22.21 -8.68 -5.52
CA TYR A 408 -21.03 -8.96 -4.70
C TYR A 408 -19.82 -9.25 -5.58
N SER A 409 -18.67 -8.66 -5.26
CA SER A 409 -17.41 -8.89 -5.96
C SER A 409 -16.39 -9.54 -5.04
N LEU A 410 -15.91 -10.74 -5.39
CA LEU A 410 -14.83 -11.43 -4.72
C LEU A 410 -13.51 -11.10 -5.46
N ASN A 411 -12.67 -10.30 -4.81
CA ASN A 411 -11.44 -9.74 -5.39
C ASN A 411 -10.17 -10.47 -4.98
N PHE A 412 -10.16 -11.12 -3.81
CA PHE A 412 -9.02 -11.87 -3.30
C PHE A 412 -9.45 -13.27 -2.92
N TYR A 413 -8.56 -14.22 -3.15
CA TYR A 413 -8.79 -15.63 -2.90
C TYR A 413 -7.88 -16.11 -1.77
N GLU A 414 -8.49 -16.30 -0.59
CA GLU A 414 -7.83 -16.80 0.61
C GLU A 414 -8.65 -17.95 1.19
N GLU A 415 -7.99 -18.99 1.68
CA GLU A 415 -8.68 -20.06 2.39
C GLU A 415 -9.43 -19.51 3.60
N GLY A 416 -10.70 -19.91 3.77
CA GLY A 416 -11.49 -19.50 4.92
C GLY A 416 -12.96 -19.30 4.64
N ARG A 417 -13.58 -18.42 5.42
CA ARG A 417 -15.02 -18.09 5.33
C ARG A 417 -15.23 -16.59 5.30
N ILE A 418 -16.24 -16.17 4.54
CA ILE A 418 -16.74 -14.80 4.47
C ILE A 418 -18.21 -14.82 4.84
N GLU A 419 -18.63 -13.97 5.76
CA GLU A 419 -20.01 -13.79 6.16
C GLU A 419 -20.42 -12.33 5.97
N ALA A 420 -21.44 -12.09 5.15
CA ALA A 420 -21.99 -10.76 4.90
C ALA A 420 -23.42 -10.68 5.40
N VAL A 421 -23.73 -9.64 6.18
CA VAL A 421 -25.07 -9.38 6.71
C VAL A 421 -25.54 -8.03 6.20
N SER A 422 -26.66 -8.03 5.47
CA SER A 422 -27.28 -6.80 4.98
C SER A 422 -27.95 -6.00 6.11
N GLN A 423 -28.29 -4.75 5.85
CA GLN A 423 -29.07 -3.93 6.81
C GLN A 423 -30.48 -4.49 7.08
N SER A 424 -31.05 -5.23 6.12
CA SER A 424 -32.32 -5.94 6.28
C SER A 424 -32.21 -7.24 7.09
N GLY A 425 -30.99 -7.67 7.40
CA GLY A 425 -30.72 -8.94 8.11
C GLY A 425 -30.56 -10.16 7.21
N SER A 426 -30.62 -9.98 5.87
CA SER A 426 -30.32 -11.07 4.93
C SER A 426 -28.85 -11.45 5.03
N LYS A 427 -28.54 -12.74 4.89
CA LYS A 427 -27.20 -13.28 5.07
C LYS A 427 -26.69 -13.99 3.83
N LEU A 428 -25.43 -13.72 3.51
CA LEU A 428 -24.65 -14.46 2.53
C LEU A 428 -23.39 -15.00 3.22
N SER A 429 -23.16 -16.30 3.15
CA SER A 429 -21.95 -16.93 3.69
C SER A 429 -21.27 -17.78 2.63
N LEU A 430 -19.98 -17.60 2.48
CA LEU A 430 -19.11 -18.30 1.54
C LEU A 430 -18.03 -19.06 2.29
N SER A 431 -17.71 -20.27 1.85
CA SER A 431 -16.45 -20.95 2.19
C SER A 431 -15.56 -21.00 0.97
N ILE A 432 -14.26 -20.80 1.17
CA ILE A 432 -13.23 -20.83 0.13
C ILE A 432 -12.20 -21.88 0.52
N GLU A 433 -12.00 -22.85 -0.35
CA GLU A 433 -10.97 -23.89 -0.23
C GLU A 433 -9.95 -23.65 -1.34
N THR A 434 -8.68 -23.41 -0.97
CA THR A 434 -7.62 -23.12 -1.93
C THR A 434 -6.24 -23.22 -1.30
N ALA A 435 -5.22 -23.51 -2.11
CA ALA A 435 -3.81 -23.34 -1.78
C ALA A 435 -3.19 -22.09 -2.47
N TYR A 436 -4.04 -21.16 -2.91
CA TYR A 436 -3.64 -19.90 -3.48
C TYR A 436 -2.75 -19.10 -2.51
N PRO A 437 -1.67 -18.43 -2.94
CA PRO A 437 -1.23 -18.16 -4.31
C PRO A 437 -0.25 -19.19 -4.90
N VAL A 438 -0.11 -20.37 -4.31
CA VAL A 438 0.83 -21.41 -4.78
C VAL A 438 0.21 -22.29 -5.86
N GLU A 439 -1.07 -22.59 -5.71
CA GLU A 439 -1.89 -23.35 -6.67
C GLU A 439 -3.02 -22.48 -7.22
N GLY A 440 -3.49 -22.82 -8.42
CA GLY A 440 -4.47 -22.01 -9.15
C GLY A 440 -5.93 -22.38 -8.88
N ASP A 441 -6.20 -23.49 -8.22
CA ASP A 441 -7.56 -23.95 -7.97
C ASP A 441 -8.17 -23.23 -6.77
N VAL A 442 -9.34 -22.64 -6.99
CA VAL A 442 -10.13 -21.92 -5.99
C VAL A 442 -11.56 -22.42 -6.04
N LYS A 443 -11.97 -23.06 -4.96
CA LYS A 443 -13.31 -23.58 -4.81
C LYS A 443 -14.11 -22.71 -3.84
N ILE A 444 -15.18 -22.09 -4.34
CA ILE A 444 -16.06 -21.22 -3.58
C ILE A 444 -17.41 -21.93 -3.42
N ARG A 445 -17.87 -22.10 -2.19
CA ARG A 445 -19.14 -22.72 -1.89
C ARG A 445 -20.05 -21.76 -1.15
N ILE A 446 -21.33 -21.73 -1.55
CA ILE A 446 -22.38 -21.01 -0.85
C ILE A 446 -22.84 -21.82 0.36
N GLU A 447 -22.63 -21.28 1.56
CA GLU A 447 -23.03 -21.91 2.82
C GLU A 447 -24.41 -21.40 3.31
N GLU A 448 -24.71 -20.13 3.04
CA GLU A 448 -26.00 -19.49 3.30
C GLU A 448 -26.21 -18.40 2.24
N SER A 449 -27.43 -18.24 1.76
CA SER A 449 -27.76 -17.29 0.71
C SER A 449 -29.02 -16.51 1.01
N GLU A 450 -29.12 -15.32 0.46
CA GLU A 450 -30.33 -14.51 0.43
C GLU A 450 -31.38 -15.16 -0.49
N ASP A 451 -32.67 -14.86 -0.24
CA ASP A 451 -33.76 -15.45 -1.04
C ASP A 451 -33.89 -14.87 -2.45
N ASP A 452 -33.29 -13.70 -2.70
CA ASP A 452 -33.39 -12.99 -3.97
C ASP A 452 -32.28 -13.38 -4.96
N GLU A 453 -32.52 -13.05 -6.25
CA GLU A 453 -31.51 -13.17 -7.29
C GLU A 453 -30.51 -12.03 -7.20
N PHE A 454 -29.21 -12.36 -7.19
CA PHE A 454 -28.13 -11.39 -7.21
C PHE A 454 -26.93 -11.88 -8.03
N ALA A 455 -26.05 -10.94 -8.40
CA ALA A 455 -24.82 -11.26 -9.10
C ALA A 455 -23.66 -11.49 -8.12
N MET A 456 -22.87 -12.54 -8.40
CA MET A 456 -21.53 -12.72 -7.88
C MET A 456 -20.53 -12.44 -9.01
N ASN A 457 -19.57 -11.58 -8.74
CA ASN A 457 -18.50 -11.21 -9.66
C ASN A 457 -17.20 -11.81 -9.11
N PHE A 458 -16.63 -12.74 -9.85
CA PHE A 458 -15.37 -13.41 -9.48
C PHE A 458 -14.24 -12.79 -10.29
N ARG A 459 -13.25 -12.18 -9.63
CA ARG A 459 -12.14 -11.55 -10.33
C ARG A 459 -11.31 -12.57 -11.10
N ILE A 460 -11.05 -12.29 -12.37
CA ILE A 460 -10.13 -13.04 -13.22
C ILE A 460 -8.87 -12.21 -13.38
N PRO A 461 -7.76 -12.57 -12.69
CA PRO A 461 -6.55 -11.76 -12.66
C PRO A 461 -5.89 -11.59 -14.04
N ALA A 462 -5.20 -10.47 -14.25
CA ALA A 462 -4.49 -10.20 -15.50
C ALA A 462 -3.39 -11.24 -15.77
N TRP A 463 -2.68 -11.69 -14.75
CA TRP A 463 -1.59 -12.67 -14.84
C TRP A 463 -2.08 -14.08 -15.23
N SER A 464 -3.35 -14.44 -15.00
CA SER A 464 -3.89 -15.74 -15.42
C SER A 464 -4.26 -15.70 -16.90
N ARG A 465 -3.41 -16.25 -17.74
CA ARG A 465 -3.61 -16.22 -19.20
C ARG A 465 -4.71 -17.14 -19.68
N VAL A 466 -4.83 -18.29 -19.06
CA VAL A 466 -5.90 -19.26 -19.32
C VAL A 466 -6.60 -19.54 -18.00
N THR A 467 -7.89 -19.24 -17.94
CA THR A 467 -8.70 -19.52 -16.76
C THR A 467 -9.87 -20.38 -17.17
N THR A 468 -10.18 -21.41 -16.38
CA THR A 468 -11.41 -22.18 -16.52
C THR A 468 -12.30 -21.98 -15.31
N ALA A 469 -13.60 -22.11 -15.51
CA ALA A 469 -14.58 -22.01 -14.44
C ALA A 469 -15.69 -23.04 -14.61
N SER A 470 -16.23 -23.52 -13.50
CA SER A 470 -17.44 -24.35 -13.49
C SER A 470 -18.39 -23.93 -12.36
N LEU A 471 -19.68 -24.15 -12.58
CA LEU A 471 -20.73 -23.99 -11.58
C LEU A 471 -21.43 -25.33 -11.39
N ASN A 472 -21.39 -25.86 -10.16
CA ASN A 472 -21.96 -27.16 -9.82
C ASN A 472 -21.47 -28.31 -10.73
N GLY A 473 -20.20 -28.23 -11.17
CA GLY A 473 -19.58 -29.21 -12.08
C GLY A 473 -19.85 -28.98 -13.57
N GLU A 474 -20.68 -28.01 -13.94
CA GLU A 474 -20.90 -27.63 -15.34
C GLU A 474 -19.94 -26.50 -15.73
N GLU A 475 -19.21 -26.70 -16.85
CA GLU A 475 -18.24 -25.74 -17.36
C GLU A 475 -18.94 -24.46 -17.82
N ILE A 476 -18.37 -23.32 -17.46
CA ILE A 476 -18.85 -21.99 -17.86
C ILE A 476 -18.07 -21.51 -19.09
N GLN A 477 -18.82 -21.03 -20.07
CA GLN A 477 -18.25 -20.32 -21.24
C GLN A 477 -18.60 -18.85 -21.12
N ASP A 478 -17.58 -18.01 -20.95
CA ASP A 478 -17.74 -16.57 -20.78
C ASP A 478 -16.53 -15.83 -21.41
N GLU A 479 -16.74 -14.63 -21.92
CA GLU A 479 -15.69 -13.82 -22.53
C GLU A 479 -14.56 -13.48 -21.53
N ALA A 480 -14.90 -13.31 -20.25
CA ALA A 480 -13.92 -13.06 -19.17
C ALA A 480 -12.90 -14.20 -18.99
N LEU A 481 -13.23 -15.42 -19.46
CA LEU A 481 -12.37 -16.60 -19.41
C LEU A 481 -11.55 -16.80 -20.69
N SER A 482 -11.69 -15.91 -21.68
CA SER A 482 -10.92 -15.99 -22.92
C SER A 482 -9.42 -15.88 -22.65
N GLU A 483 -8.64 -16.58 -23.49
CA GLU A 483 -7.17 -16.54 -23.38
C GLU A 483 -6.65 -15.09 -23.50
N LYS A 484 -5.81 -14.70 -22.54
CA LYS A 484 -5.24 -13.35 -22.45
C LYS A 484 -3.88 -13.28 -23.13
N PRO A 485 -3.50 -12.11 -23.67
CA PRO A 485 -2.15 -11.89 -24.19
C PRO A 485 -1.11 -11.94 -23.07
N ILE A 486 0.16 -12.01 -23.44
CA ILE A 486 1.28 -11.85 -22.51
C ILE A 486 1.20 -10.46 -21.86
N ILE A 487 1.39 -10.40 -20.55
CA ILE A 487 1.38 -9.14 -19.80
C ILE A 487 2.56 -8.28 -20.25
N ASP A 488 2.27 -7.04 -20.55
CA ASP A 488 3.26 -5.99 -20.77
C ASP A 488 3.59 -5.33 -19.44
N THR A 489 4.87 -5.22 -19.11
CA THR A 489 5.31 -4.57 -17.86
C THR A 489 5.07 -3.06 -17.82
N SER A 490 4.60 -2.46 -18.91
CA SER A 490 4.07 -1.08 -18.90
C SER A 490 2.70 -1.00 -18.21
N ASP A 491 1.95 -2.11 -18.15
CA ASP A 491 0.67 -2.19 -17.46
C ASP A 491 0.35 -3.63 -17.02
N LEU A 492 0.82 -3.97 -15.84
CA LEU A 492 0.70 -5.31 -15.25
C LEU A 492 -0.73 -5.72 -14.88
N THR A 493 -1.69 -4.81 -14.99
CA THR A 493 -3.10 -5.05 -14.65
C THR A 493 -4.00 -5.16 -15.87
N LYS A 494 -3.44 -4.95 -17.06
CA LYS A 494 -4.19 -4.98 -18.31
C LYS A 494 -4.71 -6.39 -18.61
N GLY A 495 -6.01 -6.49 -18.84
CA GLY A 495 -6.69 -7.77 -19.08
C GLY A 495 -7.33 -8.38 -17.83
N SER A 496 -7.22 -7.73 -16.67
CA SER A 496 -8.06 -8.06 -15.50
C SER A 496 -9.55 -7.92 -15.82
N GLY A 497 -10.40 -8.74 -15.22
CA GLY A 497 -11.84 -8.70 -15.45
C GLY A 497 -12.62 -9.44 -14.37
N TYR A 498 -13.93 -9.57 -14.58
CA TYR A 498 -14.79 -10.36 -13.71
C TYR A 498 -15.61 -11.38 -14.51
N LEU A 499 -15.61 -12.62 -14.04
CA LEU A 499 -16.66 -13.58 -14.37
C LEU A 499 -17.91 -13.21 -13.56
N ARG A 500 -18.99 -12.81 -14.24
CA ARG A 500 -20.24 -12.40 -13.60
C ARG A 500 -21.29 -13.49 -13.73
N ILE A 501 -21.73 -14.02 -12.60
CA ILE A 501 -22.80 -15.03 -12.53
C ILE A 501 -23.99 -14.43 -11.78
N LYS A 502 -25.11 -14.20 -12.48
CA LYS A 502 -26.35 -13.69 -11.89
C LYS A 502 -27.39 -14.80 -11.81
N ARG A 503 -27.81 -15.14 -10.59
CA ARG A 503 -28.83 -16.16 -10.35
C ARG A 503 -29.39 -16.05 -8.93
N LYS A 504 -30.45 -16.82 -8.65
CA LYS A 504 -30.79 -17.16 -7.27
C LYS A 504 -29.79 -18.21 -6.79
N TRP A 505 -28.95 -17.82 -5.85
CA TRP A 505 -27.95 -18.71 -5.27
C TRP A 505 -28.58 -19.56 -4.18
N GLU A 506 -28.19 -20.84 -4.12
CA GLU A 506 -28.69 -21.79 -3.14
C GLU A 506 -27.54 -22.33 -2.29
N LYS A 507 -27.87 -22.73 -1.03
CA LYS A 507 -26.89 -23.41 -0.19
C LYS A 507 -26.38 -24.68 -0.88
N GLY A 508 -25.05 -24.78 -0.99
CA GLY A 508 -24.37 -25.88 -1.65
C GLY A 508 -23.98 -25.62 -3.08
N ASP A 509 -24.40 -24.49 -3.68
CA ASP A 509 -23.85 -24.05 -4.97
C ASP A 509 -22.34 -23.89 -4.85
N GLU A 510 -21.62 -24.37 -5.86
CA GLU A 510 -20.16 -24.41 -5.89
C GLU A 510 -19.63 -23.83 -7.19
N VAL A 511 -18.74 -22.84 -7.07
CA VAL A 511 -17.96 -22.30 -8.18
C VAL A 511 -16.52 -22.77 -8.03
N LEU A 512 -15.99 -23.41 -9.06
CA LEU A 512 -14.57 -23.75 -9.16
C LEU A 512 -13.93 -22.85 -10.22
N LEU A 513 -12.85 -22.15 -9.83
CA LEU A 513 -11.98 -21.41 -10.72
C LEU A 513 -10.63 -22.10 -10.78
N SER A 514 -10.04 -22.23 -11.97
CA SER A 514 -8.69 -22.76 -12.14
C SER A 514 -7.86 -21.76 -12.93
N PHE A 515 -6.90 -21.13 -12.25
CA PHE A 515 -6.00 -20.11 -12.80
C PHE A 515 -4.73 -20.72 -13.38
N ASP A 516 -4.17 -20.05 -14.38
CA ASP A 516 -2.91 -20.45 -15.03
C ASP A 516 -1.71 -20.18 -14.13
N MET A 517 -1.13 -21.24 -13.58
CA MET A 517 0.04 -21.16 -12.71
C MET A 517 1.36 -21.50 -13.42
N ARG A 518 1.40 -21.40 -14.75
CA ARG A 518 2.68 -21.46 -15.46
C ARG A 518 3.56 -20.25 -15.05
N THR A 519 4.86 -20.41 -15.17
CA THR A 519 5.80 -19.33 -14.89
C THR A 519 6.14 -18.61 -16.17
N PHE A 520 5.96 -17.29 -16.22
CA PHE A 520 6.19 -16.48 -17.40
C PHE A 520 7.37 -15.55 -17.24
N VAL A 521 8.03 -15.27 -18.37
CA VAL A 521 9.08 -14.25 -18.46
C VAL A 521 8.43 -12.89 -18.73
N LEU A 522 8.78 -11.91 -17.93
CA LEU A 522 8.46 -10.51 -18.14
C LEU A 522 9.72 -9.77 -18.58
N HIS A 523 9.58 -8.90 -19.58
CA HIS A 523 10.65 -8.02 -20.04
C HIS A 523 10.44 -6.59 -19.51
N PRO A 524 11.53 -5.85 -19.19
CA PRO A 524 11.40 -4.46 -18.78
C PRO A 524 10.92 -3.59 -19.93
N VAL A 525 10.20 -2.51 -19.61
CA VAL A 525 9.82 -1.49 -20.60
C VAL A 525 11.10 -0.87 -21.16
N PRO A 526 11.28 -0.84 -22.50
CA PRO A 526 12.46 -0.24 -23.11
C PRO A 526 12.45 1.29 -22.93
N TYR A 527 13.64 1.85 -22.73
CA TYR A 527 13.82 3.30 -22.71
C TYR A 527 13.48 3.91 -24.07
N GLY A 528 12.53 4.86 -24.07
CA GLY A 528 12.29 5.73 -25.22
C GLY A 528 12.97 7.10 -25.00
N LYS A 529 13.38 7.75 -26.06
CA LYS A 529 13.97 9.12 -25.98
C LYS A 529 13.00 10.15 -25.36
N ASP A 530 11.71 9.91 -25.47
CA ASP A 530 10.64 10.78 -24.96
C ASP A 530 10.35 10.58 -23.47
N LEU A 531 11.01 9.61 -22.84
CA LEU A 531 10.80 9.25 -21.44
C LEU A 531 11.80 9.93 -20.47
N LEU A 532 12.64 10.82 -20.99
CA LEU A 532 13.61 11.58 -20.20
C LEU A 532 12.87 12.58 -19.29
N VAL A 533 12.79 12.26 -18.02
CA VAL A 533 12.48 13.26 -16.98
C VAL A 533 13.73 14.08 -16.75
N ASN A 534 13.73 15.34 -17.15
CA ASN A 534 14.95 16.12 -17.14
C ASN A 534 15.44 16.52 -15.75
N ASN A 535 14.53 16.82 -14.80
CA ASN A 535 14.90 17.15 -13.42
C ASN A 535 13.69 16.97 -12.51
N MET A 536 13.89 16.44 -11.33
CA MET A 536 12.87 16.32 -10.27
C MET A 536 13.24 17.24 -9.10
N LEU A 537 12.25 17.95 -8.54
CA LEU A 537 12.45 18.74 -7.33
C LEU A 537 12.62 17.84 -6.12
N PHE A 538 13.69 18.05 -5.37
CA PHE A 538 13.95 17.39 -4.11
C PHE A 538 13.49 18.23 -2.91
N GLU A 539 13.47 17.65 -1.72
CA GLU A 539 12.89 18.20 -0.48
C GLU A 539 13.29 19.65 -0.17
N TYR A 540 14.51 20.04 -0.53
CA TYR A 540 15.08 21.35 -0.21
C TYR A 540 15.26 22.25 -1.44
N ASP A 541 14.38 22.15 -2.42
CA ASP A 541 14.37 23.01 -3.61
C ASP A 541 15.55 22.85 -4.57
N TYR A 542 16.35 21.82 -4.46
CA TYR A 542 17.33 21.52 -5.49
C TYR A 542 16.81 20.41 -6.41
N LEU A 543 17.24 20.52 -7.66
CA LEU A 543 16.89 19.54 -8.68
C LEU A 543 17.74 18.29 -8.50
N VAL A 544 17.09 17.13 -8.40
CA VAL A 544 17.79 15.87 -8.52
C VAL A 544 18.13 15.67 -9.99
N PRO A 545 19.43 15.55 -10.34
CA PRO A 545 19.80 15.24 -11.71
C PRO A 545 19.10 13.94 -12.10
N THR A 546 18.49 13.93 -13.27
CA THR A 546 18.08 12.68 -13.86
C THR A 546 19.35 11.92 -14.18
N PHE A 547 19.48 10.76 -13.57
CA PHE A 547 20.50 9.81 -13.98
C PHE A 547 20.33 9.51 -15.46
N ASP A 548 21.44 9.35 -16.16
CA ASP A 548 21.42 8.88 -17.55
C ASP A 548 20.59 7.59 -17.58
N LEU A 549 19.41 7.66 -18.17
CA LEU A 549 18.43 6.60 -18.10
C LEU A 549 18.80 5.41 -18.99
N GLU A 550 19.72 5.60 -19.92
CA GLU A 550 20.23 4.50 -20.75
C GLU A 550 21.21 3.64 -19.97
N ASP A 551 20.66 2.77 -19.12
CA ASP A 551 21.41 1.60 -18.69
C ASP A 551 21.33 0.52 -19.78
N PRO A 552 22.43 0.26 -20.53
CA PRO A 552 22.40 -0.75 -21.59
C PRO A 552 22.13 -2.16 -21.05
N LEU A 553 22.33 -2.38 -19.76
CA LEU A 553 22.02 -3.65 -19.11
C LEU A 553 20.54 -3.80 -18.77
N ALA A 554 19.79 -2.70 -18.59
CA ALA A 554 18.39 -2.76 -18.19
C ALA A 554 17.56 -3.67 -19.14
N LYS A 555 17.71 -3.50 -20.45
CA LYS A 555 17.02 -4.31 -21.47
C LYS A 555 17.42 -5.79 -21.52
N ARG A 556 18.52 -6.16 -20.86
CA ARG A 556 18.99 -7.54 -20.72
C ARG A 556 18.44 -8.23 -19.48
N HIS A 557 17.59 -7.56 -18.71
CA HIS A 557 16.97 -8.17 -17.55
C HIS A 557 15.64 -8.82 -17.94
N ILE A 558 15.28 -9.83 -17.15
CA ILE A 558 13.96 -10.45 -17.17
C ILE A 558 13.49 -10.60 -15.72
N ALA A 559 12.19 -10.63 -15.53
CA ALA A 559 11.58 -11.04 -14.27
C ALA A 559 10.73 -12.29 -14.50
N LEU A 560 10.54 -13.09 -13.45
CA LEU A 560 9.74 -14.31 -13.50
C LEU A 560 8.49 -14.13 -12.66
N GLU A 561 7.34 -14.37 -13.27
CA GLU A 561 6.02 -14.29 -12.64
C GLU A 561 5.35 -15.67 -12.62
N ARG A 562 4.81 -16.06 -11.47
CA ARG A 562 4.00 -17.27 -11.30
C ARG A 562 2.74 -16.94 -10.49
N GLY A 563 1.61 -16.92 -11.16
CA GLY A 563 0.40 -16.41 -10.50
C GLY A 563 0.62 -14.97 -10.03
N PRO A 564 0.19 -14.59 -8.83
CA PRO A 564 0.44 -13.25 -8.27
C PRO A 564 1.86 -13.06 -7.72
N LEU A 565 2.67 -14.13 -7.67
CA LEU A 565 4.01 -14.12 -7.07
C LEU A 565 5.05 -13.72 -8.11
N MET A 566 5.86 -12.72 -7.75
CA MET A 566 7.15 -12.51 -8.41
C MET A 566 8.18 -13.45 -7.80
N LEU A 567 9.09 -13.96 -8.64
CA LEU A 567 10.13 -14.87 -8.23
C LEU A 567 11.47 -14.15 -8.19
N ALA A 568 12.30 -14.50 -7.21
CA ALA A 568 13.60 -13.88 -6.99
C ALA A 568 14.69 -14.94 -6.80
N VAL A 569 15.92 -14.58 -7.13
CA VAL A 569 17.13 -15.37 -6.82
C VAL A 569 17.79 -14.80 -5.59
N GLU A 570 18.33 -15.68 -4.74
CA GLU A 570 19.20 -15.34 -3.65
C GLU A 570 20.67 -15.63 -3.99
N ASP A 571 21.58 -14.83 -3.46
CA ASP A 571 23.02 -15.14 -3.51
C ASP A 571 23.35 -16.27 -2.52
N SER A 572 23.24 -17.49 -3.00
CA SER A 572 23.47 -18.72 -2.24
C SER A 572 24.45 -19.65 -2.99
N SER A 573 24.80 -20.77 -2.34
CA SER A 573 25.61 -21.82 -2.97
C SER A 573 24.95 -22.44 -4.22
N LYS A 574 23.62 -22.40 -4.32
CA LYS A 574 22.86 -22.98 -5.44
C LYS A 574 22.49 -21.96 -6.50
N SER A 575 22.28 -20.70 -6.12
CA SER A 575 21.96 -19.63 -7.05
C SER A 575 22.73 -18.37 -6.66
N LYS A 576 23.20 -17.64 -7.65
CA LYS A 576 23.90 -16.37 -7.45
C LYS A 576 23.09 -15.28 -8.13
N ALA A 577 22.56 -14.36 -7.35
CA ALA A 577 21.73 -13.28 -7.85
C ALA A 577 22.46 -12.35 -8.85
N SER A 578 23.78 -12.32 -8.79
CA SER A 578 24.63 -11.49 -9.67
C SER A 578 25.08 -12.17 -10.97
N ARG A 579 24.77 -13.47 -11.18
CA ARG A 579 25.22 -14.14 -12.39
C ARG A 579 24.31 -13.83 -13.58
N GLU A 580 24.92 -13.74 -14.76
CA GLU A 580 24.17 -13.75 -16.03
C GLU A 580 23.60 -15.15 -16.28
N ILE A 581 22.34 -15.21 -16.65
CA ILE A 581 21.61 -16.45 -16.88
C ILE A 581 21.17 -16.58 -18.33
N GLU A 582 20.95 -17.79 -18.79
CA GLU A 582 20.37 -18.08 -20.09
C GLU A 582 19.18 -19.02 -19.90
N ILE A 583 17.98 -18.47 -19.99
CA ILE A 583 16.71 -19.18 -19.79
C ILE A 583 16.13 -19.55 -21.15
N GLU A 584 15.65 -20.79 -21.27
CA GLU A 584 14.88 -21.24 -22.43
C GLU A 584 13.40 -21.05 -22.16
N THR A 585 12.69 -20.42 -23.10
CA THR A 585 11.24 -20.24 -23.06
C THR A 585 10.58 -20.99 -24.21
N ASP A 586 9.32 -21.36 -24.02
CA ASP A 586 8.47 -21.76 -25.14
C ASP A 586 8.00 -20.53 -25.95
N ASP A 587 7.21 -20.77 -27.01
CA ASP A 587 6.65 -19.71 -27.86
C ASP A 587 5.72 -18.73 -27.10
N ASN A 588 5.28 -19.12 -25.90
CA ASN A 588 4.39 -18.32 -25.03
C ASN A 588 5.14 -17.61 -23.92
N LEU A 589 6.48 -17.54 -23.96
CA LEU A 589 7.34 -16.99 -22.90
C LEU A 589 7.18 -17.70 -21.54
N SER A 590 6.70 -18.95 -21.52
CA SER A 590 6.71 -19.73 -20.28
C SER A 590 8.05 -20.47 -20.13
N VAL A 591 8.45 -20.67 -18.88
CA VAL A 591 9.68 -21.37 -18.52
C VAL A 591 9.37 -22.69 -17.85
N SER A 592 10.23 -23.68 -18.07
CA SER A 592 10.15 -24.94 -17.34
C SER A 592 10.60 -24.73 -15.90
N LEU A 593 9.69 -24.98 -14.97
CA LEU A 593 9.92 -24.83 -13.54
C LEU A 593 9.51 -26.10 -12.81
N GLU A 594 10.41 -26.59 -11.97
CA GLU A 594 10.17 -27.70 -11.05
C GLU A 594 9.89 -27.12 -9.64
N THR A 595 8.69 -27.33 -9.14
CA THR A 595 8.32 -26.93 -7.78
C THR A 595 8.96 -27.88 -6.77
N LEU A 596 9.57 -27.32 -5.73
CA LEU A 596 10.16 -28.11 -4.64
C LEU A 596 9.10 -28.40 -3.58
N SER A 597 8.86 -29.70 -3.31
CA SER A 597 7.98 -30.15 -2.20
C SER A 597 8.68 -29.94 -0.85
N ASP A 598 9.98 -30.23 -0.79
CA ASP A 598 10.83 -30.01 0.38
C ASP A 598 11.54 -28.67 0.23
N LYS A 599 10.95 -27.61 0.78
CA LYS A 599 11.53 -26.28 0.74
C LYS A 599 12.80 -26.21 1.59
N GLU A 600 13.82 -25.51 1.11
CA GLU A 600 15.03 -25.24 1.90
C GLU A 600 14.73 -24.34 3.10
N ASP A 601 13.78 -23.43 2.92
CA ASP A 601 13.28 -22.53 3.94
C ASP A 601 11.79 -22.81 4.18
N CYS A 602 11.47 -23.36 5.35
CA CYS A 602 10.09 -23.68 5.73
C CYS A 602 9.18 -22.44 5.82
N HIS A 603 9.74 -21.24 5.78
CA HIS A 603 8.98 -19.98 5.78
C HIS A 603 8.68 -19.45 4.37
N SER A 604 9.29 -20.02 3.33
CA SER A 604 9.01 -19.63 1.95
C SER A 604 7.58 -19.96 1.56
N ILE A 605 6.92 -19.03 0.85
CA ILE A 605 5.61 -19.26 0.24
C ILE A 605 5.79 -20.27 -0.90
N PHE A 606 6.78 -20.01 -1.77
CA PHE A 606 7.08 -20.85 -2.92
C PHE A 606 8.59 -21.00 -3.13
N GLU A 607 9.03 -22.19 -3.48
CA GLU A 607 10.39 -22.48 -3.96
C GLU A 607 10.37 -23.40 -5.18
N GLY A 608 11.33 -23.22 -6.08
CA GLY A 608 11.45 -24.04 -7.28
C GLY A 608 12.81 -23.92 -7.95
N ASN A 609 13.00 -24.72 -9.00
CA ASN A 609 14.16 -24.68 -9.86
C ASN A 609 13.73 -24.36 -11.30
N VAL A 610 14.31 -23.35 -11.89
CA VAL A 610 14.16 -23.02 -13.30
C VAL A 610 15.30 -23.62 -14.09
N LYS A 611 15.00 -24.30 -15.18
CA LYS A 611 16.00 -24.84 -16.10
C LYS A 611 16.71 -23.70 -16.85
N THR A 612 18.04 -23.67 -16.78
CA THR A 612 18.88 -22.77 -17.57
C THR A 612 19.94 -23.59 -18.32
N ARG A 613 20.57 -22.99 -19.33
CA ARG A 613 21.69 -23.68 -20.05
C ARG A 613 22.87 -23.98 -19.14
N ASP A 614 23.04 -23.22 -18.07
CA ASP A 614 24.16 -23.41 -17.13
C ASP A 614 23.79 -24.29 -15.92
N GLY A 615 22.64 -24.96 -15.97
CA GLY A 615 22.10 -25.80 -14.90
C GLY A 615 20.88 -25.16 -14.21
N ASP A 616 20.40 -25.82 -13.18
CA ASP A 616 19.21 -25.37 -12.46
C ASP A 616 19.49 -24.09 -11.67
N LEU A 617 18.54 -23.13 -11.79
CA LEU A 617 18.53 -21.88 -11.04
C LEU A 617 17.49 -22.01 -9.93
N HIS A 618 17.93 -22.04 -8.68
CA HIS A 618 17.03 -22.03 -7.53
C HIS A 618 16.39 -20.66 -7.35
N ILE A 619 15.08 -20.64 -7.20
CA ILE A 619 14.28 -19.43 -7.04
C ILE A 619 13.32 -19.57 -5.85
N LYS A 620 12.96 -18.43 -5.28
CA LYS A 620 11.94 -18.29 -4.24
C LYS A 620 10.92 -17.23 -4.65
N ASP A 621 9.76 -17.24 -4.02
CA ASP A 621 8.89 -16.07 -4.07
C ASP A 621 9.62 -14.83 -3.53
N TYR A 622 9.37 -13.69 -4.18
CA TYR A 622 10.03 -12.43 -3.82
C TYR A 622 9.83 -12.06 -2.35
N ALA A 623 8.63 -12.27 -1.80
CA ALA A 623 8.33 -11.89 -0.42
C ALA A 623 9.20 -12.64 0.60
N SER A 624 9.55 -13.89 0.34
CA SER A 624 10.35 -14.72 1.25
C SER A 624 11.86 -14.57 1.02
N ALA A 625 12.27 -14.23 -0.20
CA ALA A 625 13.69 -14.11 -0.55
C ALA A 625 14.41 -13.03 0.28
N GLY A 626 15.60 -13.33 0.77
CA GLY A 626 16.49 -12.41 1.49
C GLY A 626 16.02 -12.02 2.90
N LYS A 627 15.10 -12.77 3.51
CA LYS A 627 14.60 -12.51 4.88
C LYS A 627 15.68 -12.64 5.95
N ASP A 628 16.75 -13.38 5.69
CA ASP A 628 17.89 -13.50 6.60
C ASP A 628 18.83 -12.28 6.60
N LYS A 629 18.59 -11.31 5.70
CA LYS A 629 19.34 -10.04 5.55
C LYS A 629 20.84 -10.20 5.21
N LYS A 630 21.33 -11.40 5.10
CA LYS A 630 22.74 -11.68 4.74
C LYS A 630 22.91 -11.92 3.24
N LYS A 631 21.85 -12.35 2.58
CA LYS A 631 21.83 -12.64 1.16
C LYS A 631 21.37 -11.43 0.37
N GLU A 632 22.01 -11.23 -0.77
CA GLU A 632 21.50 -10.34 -1.80
C GLU A 632 20.43 -11.07 -2.61
N ILE A 633 19.44 -10.33 -3.07
CA ILE A 633 18.37 -10.86 -3.91
C ILE A 633 18.21 -10.01 -5.16
N ALA A 634 17.65 -10.59 -6.20
CA ALA A 634 17.22 -9.88 -7.39
C ALA A 634 15.90 -10.45 -7.90
N VAL A 635 14.95 -9.59 -8.23
CA VAL A 635 13.74 -9.95 -8.98
C VAL A 635 13.96 -9.73 -10.48
N TRP A 636 14.73 -8.71 -10.86
CA TRP A 636 15.22 -8.51 -12.20
C TRP A 636 16.54 -9.26 -12.38
N LEU A 637 16.53 -10.27 -13.23
CA LEU A 637 17.62 -11.19 -13.45
C LEU A 637 18.35 -10.82 -14.74
N LEU A 638 19.67 -10.63 -14.66
CA LEU A 638 20.49 -10.29 -15.82
C LEU A 638 20.66 -11.51 -16.74
N THR A 639 20.37 -11.35 -18.03
CA THR A 639 20.56 -12.38 -19.05
C THR A 639 21.84 -12.18 -19.85
N LYS A 640 22.39 -13.26 -20.42
CA LYS A 640 23.59 -13.23 -21.31
C LYS A 640 23.37 -12.43 -22.57
#